data_5eed1fdf6299e9f105bafa865ee8f532
#
_entry.id   5eed1fdf6299e9f105bafa865ee8f532
#
_cell.length_a   1.000
_cell.length_b   1.000
_cell.length_c   1.000
_cell.angle_alpha   90.00
_cell.angle_beta   90.00
_cell.angle_gamma   90.00
#
_symmetry.space_group_name_H-M   'P 1'
#
loop_
_entity.id
_entity.type
_entity.pdbx_description
1 polymer ?
#
loop_
_entity_poly.entity_id
_entity_poly.type
_entity_poly.pdbx_seq_one_letter_code
_entity_poly.pdbx_strand_id
1 'polypeptide(L)'
;SRQRTNAGSPWREGLPVAVVIALVLAIPFAVSGRWGLLGVGFNNDLGLHLAWAEWLRSGFGPAPDPGYPLGPHGLAVATATVPGIGLGQAFLGEIIAIGVMTGLTALGALRQMSPGRRTIAAALVAVPYLAASYYAQAAFKETAEALLVLAFAIWLTQFESLPRSWRDRLLFALPPLALAGGIFFVYSFAGIAWPVAILALWSLTLPEVREALRPRSLLRFLLRPTTLLAIAVLAGLAVLVTLVGPFGFASSFKKVAGSNTYGPVSPLEALGVWPASNYRLDAAGGARLPGLAGAIAILALLAGIAWWVRRREAAIPIALGAGALLYLVSLPSSGAYSQAKALMIIAPLAMLVIVRPLLGELPRRSLVRVGWTVLAVAFIGGAVYSSFLALRDAPVGPPGHGSELRAFLAILRGQPVLYAGQDRYAAYELLGADTHVPLVEFPDDGVSPNPEKPFDTGDAYSPIDFDSFSRGTLNRSSYVITGRAAWNSQAPPNFKRIASTPSYVLWKQTGPTPENRHVLLEGTGAGALAGCAAPEIRLLLGDPGRAGLFPAVVVGPKASWDNGSILGTGAESSQSLKLPSGSWNLSLQYFSPFDLTLSAPGFSEKLKAALDGQRPNTISLGNSGQFWPAGRYESKGGDVRFTLRTADASALQNLSGYDGKAYVGELVAVPAEPHRTVPLRAACDQWIDWYESPEAP
;
A
#
# COMPACT_ATOMS: atom_id res chain seq x y z
N SER A 1 -50.67 3.33 -5.70
CA SER A 1 -50.55 4.67 -6.33
C SER A 1 -49.09 5.10 -6.28
N ARG A 2 -48.38 5.01 -7.42
CA ARG A 2 -47.04 5.59 -7.59
C ARG A 2 -47.16 7.10 -7.45
N GLN A 3 -46.80 7.65 -6.29
CA GLN A 3 -46.47 9.07 -6.21
C GLN A 3 -45.27 9.31 -7.15
N ARG A 4 -45.52 9.91 -8.32
CA ARG A 4 -44.52 10.63 -9.09
C ARG A 4 -44.06 11.79 -8.22
N THR A 5 -43.10 11.54 -7.33
CA THR A 5 -42.31 12.61 -6.72
C THR A 5 -41.63 13.33 -7.88
N ASN A 6 -41.78 14.65 -7.99
CA ASN A 6 -40.98 15.51 -8.85
C ASN A 6 -39.51 15.18 -8.59
N ALA A 7 -38.95 14.28 -9.40
CA ALA A 7 -37.55 13.94 -9.35
C ALA A 7 -36.81 15.18 -9.81
N GLY A 8 -36.26 15.93 -8.87
CA GLY A 8 -35.28 16.96 -9.16
C GLY A 8 -34.20 16.40 -10.08
N SER A 9 -33.63 17.25 -10.92
CA SER A 9 -32.57 16.81 -11.83
C SER A 9 -31.49 16.01 -11.05
N PRO A 10 -31.15 14.78 -11.46
CA PRO A 10 -30.16 13.94 -10.76
C PRO A 10 -28.84 14.68 -10.48
N TRP A 11 -28.47 15.60 -11.37
CA TRP A 11 -27.28 16.45 -11.23
C TRP A 11 -27.34 17.40 -10.03
N ARG A 12 -28.54 17.95 -9.72
CA ARG A 12 -28.70 18.86 -8.57
C ARG A 12 -28.53 18.13 -7.24
N GLU A 13 -28.75 16.84 -7.20
CA GLU A 13 -28.58 16.02 -6.00
C GLU A 13 -27.18 15.41 -5.91
N GLY A 14 -26.63 14.96 -7.03
CA GLY A 14 -25.34 14.28 -7.09
C GLY A 14 -24.14 15.22 -7.00
N LEU A 15 -24.20 16.40 -7.65
CA LEU A 15 -23.06 17.31 -7.71
C LEU A 15 -22.56 17.78 -6.33
N PRO A 16 -23.41 18.22 -5.39
CA PRO A 16 -22.95 18.60 -4.05
C PRO A 16 -22.25 17.44 -3.32
N VAL A 17 -22.77 16.21 -3.46
CA VAL A 17 -22.17 15.01 -2.87
C VAL A 17 -20.80 14.74 -3.47
N ALA A 18 -20.69 14.77 -4.80
CA ALA A 18 -19.43 14.54 -5.50
C ALA A 18 -18.37 15.57 -5.10
N VAL A 19 -18.74 16.85 -5.06
CA VAL A 19 -17.83 17.94 -4.68
C VAL A 19 -17.36 17.80 -3.24
N VAL A 20 -18.27 17.56 -2.29
CA VAL A 20 -17.89 17.40 -0.86
C VAL A 20 -16.94 16.23 -0.68
N ILE A 21 -17.22 15.07 -1.30
CA ILE A 21 -16.34 13.90 -1.19
C ILE A 21 -14.98 14.16 -1.84
N ALA A 22 -14.97 14.78 -3.03
CA ALA A 22 -13.71 15.12 -3.70
C ALA A 22 -12.85 16.08 -2.84
N LEU A 23 -13.46 17.07 -2.17
CA LEU A 23 -12.77 17.96 -1.25
C LEU A 23 -12.23 17.22 -0.01
N VAL A 24 -13.01 16.29 0.56
CA VAL A 24 -12.53 15.45 1.67
C VAL A 24 -11.34 14.59 1.24
N LEU A 25 -11.42 13.96 0.06
CA LEU A 25 -10.33 13.14 -0.47
C LEU A 25 -9.11 13.97 -0.93
N ALA A 26 -9.26 15.29 -1.09
CA ALA A 26 -8.15 16.20 -1.38
C ALA A 26 -7.32 16.60 -0.13
N ILE A 27 -7.78 16.27 1.09
CA ILE A 27 -7.10 16.61 2.36
C ILE A 27 -5.62 16.20 2.38
N PRO A 28 -5.21 14.98 1.97
CA PRO A 28 -3.80 14.60 1.94
C PRO A 28 -2.93 15.56 1.13
N PHE A 29 -3.41 15.95 -0.04
CA PHE A 29 -2.67 16.83 -0.95
C PHE A 29 -2.58 18.26 -0.39
N ALA A 30 -3.67 18.75 0.20
CA ALA A 30 -3.70 20.06 0.81
C ALA A 30 -2.73 20.15 2.01
N VAL A 31 -2.74 19.16 2.90
CA VAL A 31 -1.85 19.12 4.08
C VAL A 31 -0.39 18.93 3.67
N SER A 32 -0.12 18.08 2.68
CA SER A 32 1.23 17.87 2.16
C SER A 32 1.75 19.05 1.32
N GLY A 33 0.88 19.96 0.90
CA GLY A 33 1.23 21.10 0.04
C GLY A 33 1.67 20.68 -1.38
N ARG A 34 1.33 19.44 -1.82
CA ARG A 34 1.71 18.91 -3.12
C ARG A 34 0.65 17.95 -3.69
N TRP A 35 0.55 17.91 -5.00
CA TRP A 35 -0.14 16.84 -5.72
C TRP A 35 0.83 15.73 -6.04
N GLY A 36 0.42 14.48 -5.85
CA GLY A 36 1.26 13.32 -6.08
C GLY A 36 0.51 12.02 -5.86
N LEU A 37 1.24 10.90 -5.85
CA LEU A 37 0.67 9.59 -5.61
C LEU A 37 0.47 9.35 -4.11
N LEU A 38 -0.61 8.66 -3.75
CA LEU A 38 -0.84 8.15 -2.40
C LEU A 38 -0.17 6.78 -2.21
N GLY A 39 -0.12 6.29 -0.98
CA GLY A 39 0.42 4.98 -0.65
C GLY A 39 1.93 4.88 -0.63
N VAL A 40 2.63 5.93 -0.97
CA VAL A 40 4.10 5.99 -0.90
C VAL A 40 4.54 5.95 0.56
N GLY A 41 5.48 5.06 0.89
CA GLY A 41 6.02 4.96 2.24
C GLY A 41 5.24 4.08 3.21
N PHE A 42 3.96 3.81 3.00
CA PHE A 42 3.21 2.90 3.87
C PHE A 42 3.24 1.45 3.38
N ASN A 43 2.99 1.26 2.11
CA ASN A 43 2.84 -0.06 1.54
C ASN A 43 3.54 -0.22 0.20
N ASN A 44 3.74 0.87 -0.52
CA ASN A 44 4.32 0.92 -1.88
C ASN A 44 3.62 0.00 -2.91
N ASP A 45 2.47 -0.62 -2.57
CA ASP A 45 1.75 -1.52 -3.48
C ASP A 45 1.30 -0.80 -4.75
N LEU A 46 1.02 0.50 -4.69
CA LEU A 46 0.65 1.25 -5.89
C LEU A 46 1.79 1.26 -6.92
N GLY A 47 3.04 1.33 -6.48
CA GLY A 47 4.21 1.23 -7.38
C GLY A 47 4.17 -0.06 -8.20
N LEU A 48 3.83 -1.17 -7.54
CA LEU A 48 3.63 -2.46 -8.15
C LEU A 48 2.46 -2.47 -9.14
N HIS A 49 1.31 -1.94 -8.72
CA HIS A 49 0.14 -1.87 -9.57
C HIS A 49 0.36 -0.98 -10.80
N LEU A 50 1.14 0.09 -10.68
CA LEU A 50 1.55 0.92 -11.80
C LEU A 50 2.47 0.16 -12.77
N ALA A 51 3.39 -0.66 -12.25
CA ALA A 51 4.24 -1.52 -13.07
C ALA A 51 3.40 -2.58 -13.83
N TRP A 52 2.41 -3.20 -13.18
CA TRP A 52 1.49 -4.15 -13.84
C TRP A 52 0.58 -3.48 -14.89
N ALA A 53 0.14 -2.26 -14.65
CA ALA A 53 -0.60 -1.51 -15.65
C ALA A 53 0.29 -1.15 -16.86
N GLU A 54 1.56 -0.83 -16.63
CA GLU A 54 2.52 -0.64 -17.72
C GLU A 54 2.78 -1.93 -18.49
N TRP A 55 2.95 -3.04 -17.79
CA TRP A 55 3.07 -4.35 -18.43
C TRP A 55 1.84 -4.66 -19.31
N LEU A 56 0.63 -4.38 -18.82
CA LEU A 56 -0.59 -4.56 -19.61
C LEU A 56 -0.62 -3.66 -20.87
N ARG A 57 0.00 -2.48 -20.80
CA ARG A 57 0.06 -1.51 -21.91
C ARG A 57 1.15 -1.81 -22.93
N SER A 58 2.33 -2.22 -22.49
CA SER A 58 3.55 -2.28 -23.30
C SER A 58 4.19 -3.66 -23.41
N GLY A 59 3.86 -4.58 -22.49
CA GLY A 59 4.52 -5.88 -22.34
C GLY A 59 5.88 -5.83 -21.62
N PHE A 60 6.30 -4.66 -21.12
CA PHE A 60 7.55 -4.48 -20.39
C PHE A 60 7.35 -4.42 -18.88
N GLY A 61 8.37 -4.86 -18.13
CA GLY A 61 8.39 -4.89 -16.69
C GLY A 61 7.79 -6.16 -16.08
N PRO A 62 7.64 -6.22 -14.75
CA PRO A 62 7.20 -7.41 -14.05
C PRO A 62 5.77 -7.78 -14.42
N ALA A 63 5.58 -9.04 -14.83
CA ALA A 63 4.25 -9.58 -15.12
C ALA A 63 3.46 -9.78 -13.82
N PRO A 64 2.13 -9.57 -13.85
CA PRO A 64 1.28 -9.91 -12.71
C PRO A 64 1.19 -11.42 -12.53
N ASP A 65 0.92 -11.86 -11.30
CA ASP A 65 0.65 -13.27 -11.02
C ASP A 65 -0.47 -13.82 -11.91
N PRO A 66 -0.33 -15.05 -12.43
CA PRO A 66 -1.38 -15.67 -13.24
C PRO A 66 -2.74 -15.67 -12.52
N GLY A 67 -3.77 -15.15 -13.17
CA GLY A 67 -5.12 -15.07 -12.61
C GLY A 67 -5.37 -13.87 -11.69
N TYR A 68 -4.41 -12.97 -11.54
CA TYR A 68 -4.61 -11.72 -10.80
C TYR A 68 -5.66 -10.83 -11.49
N PRO A 69 -6.64 -10.24 -10.75
CA PRO A 69 -7.69 -9.42 -11.35
C PRO A 69 -7.15 -8.06 -11.80
N LEU A 70 -7.12 -7.82 -13.10
CA LEU A 70 -6.55 -6.62 -13.72
C LEU A 70 -7.61 -5.59 -14.17
N GLY A 71 -8.84 -5.69 -13.71
CA GLY A 71 -9.91 -4.74 -14.10
C GLY A 71 -9.55 -3.27 -13.85
N PRO A 72 -9.17 -2.89 -12.62
CA PRO A 72 -8.74 -1.52 -12.32
C PRO A 72 -7.52 -1.09 -13.15
N HIS A 73 -6.54 -1.97 -13.34
CA HIS A 73 -5.36 -1.69 -14.17
C HIS A 73 -5.75 -1.40 -15.63
N GLY A 74 -6.68 -2.20 -16.19
CA GLY A 74 -7.21 -1.97 -17.54
C GLY A 74 -7.94 -0.64 -17.66
N LEU A 75 -8.71 -0.24 -16.63
CA LEU A 75 -9.38 1.05 -16.58
C LEU A 75 -8.39 2.21 -16.52
N ALA A 76 -7.36 2.10 -15.68
CA ALA A 76 -6.29 3.10 -15.60
C ALA A 76 -5.52 3.23 -16.92
N VAL A 77 -5.18 2.10 -17.58
CA VAL A 77 -4.55 2.09 -18.91
C VAL A 77 -5.45 2.76 -19.94
N ALA A 78 -6.74 2.41 -20.00
CA ALA A 78 -7.69 3.03 -20.91
C ALA A 78 -7.81 4.55 -20.66
N THR A 79 -7.83 4.99 -19.41
CA THR A 79 -7.85 6.41 -19.04
C THR A 79 -6.56 7.12 -19.46
N ALA A 80 -5.42 6.47 -19.30
CA ALA A 80 -4.11 7.01 -19.69
C ALA A 80 -3.91 7.11 -21.21
N THR A 81 -4.85 6.62 -22.04
CA THR A 81 -4.84 6.89 -23.50
C THR A 81 -5.29 8.32 -23.83
N VAL A 82 -5.93 9.01 -22.90
CA VAL A 82 -6.33 10.42 -23.08
C VAL A 82 -5.06 11.28 -23.04
N PRO A 83 -4.83 12.13 -24.08
CA PRO A 83 -3.66 12.98 -24.13
C PRO A 83 -3.48 13.84 -22.88
N GLY A 84 -2.27 13.85 -22.32
CA GLY A 84 -1.94 14.61 -21.12
C GLY A 84 -2.21 13.91 -19.79
N ILE A 85 -2.81 12.73 -19.79
CA ILE A 85 -3.04 11.93 -18.58
C ILE A 85 -1.99 10.85 -18.49
N GLY A 86 -1.11 10.93 -17.50
CA GLY A 86 -0.15 9.87 -17.18
C GLY A 86 -0.80 8.73 -16.41
N LEU A 87 -0.18 7.54 -16.44
CA LEU A 87 -0.72 6.33 -15.79
C LEU A 87 -0.95 6.53 -14.27
N GLY A 88 -0.01 7.18 -13.57
CA GLY A 88 -0.17 7.48 -12.14
C GLY A 88 -1.34 8.44 -11.87
N GLN A 89 -1.57 9.43 -12.75
CA GLN A 89 -2.72 10.33 -12.65
C GLN A 89 -4.03 9.58 -12.90
N ALA A 90 -4.05 8.65 -13.86
CA ALA A 90 -5.20 7.80 -14.15
C ALA A 90 -5.59 6.95 -12.95
N PHE A 91 -4.63 6.26 -12.32
CA PHE A 91 -4.85 5.49 -11.10
C PHE A 91 -5.34 6.34 -9.94
N LEU A 92 -4.70 7.49 -9.69
CA LEU A 92 -5.14 8.39 -8.62
C LEU A 92 -6.57 8.89 -8.87
N GLY A 93 -6.88 9.26 -10.12
CA GLY A 93 -8.23 9.64 -10.53
C GLY A 93 -9.25 8.54 -10.29
N GLU A 94 -8.91 7.28 -10.58
CA GLU A 94 -9.76 6.11 -10.32
C GLU A 94 -10.02 5.94 -8.82
N ILE A 95 -9.00 6.02 -7.97
CA ILE A 95 -9.13 5.87 -6.52
C ILE A 95 -10.06 6.97 -5.94
N ILE A 96 -9.93 8.21 -6.40
CA ILE A 96 -10.83 9.30 -6.02
C ILE A 96 -12.25 9.03 -6.53
N ALA A 97 -12.39 8.59 -7.79
CA ALA A 97 -13.68 8.30 -8.39
C ALA A 97 -14.43 7.18 -7.65
N ILE A 98 -13.75 6.15 -7.17
CA ILE A 98 -14.34 5.09 -6.34
C ILE A 98 -15.01 5.69 -5.09
N GLY A 99 -14.33 6.58 -4.36
CA GLY A 99 -14.91 7.26 -3.21
C GLY A 99 -16.14 8.11 -3.58
N VAL A 100 -16.05 8.90 -4.64
CA VAL A 100 -17.16 9.71 -5.12
C VAL A 100 -18.35 8.83 -5.53
N MET A 101 -18.11 7.75 -6.28
CA MET A 101 -19.15 6.80 -6.72
C MET A 101 -19.79 6.07 -5.55
N THR A 102 -19.03 5.76 -4.48
CA THR A 102 -19.58 5.18 -3.25
C THR A 102 -20.62 6.11 -2.61
N GLY A 103 -20.31 7.40 -2.50
CA GLY A 103 -21.27 8.38 -1.97
C GLY A 103 -22.47 8.61 -2.89
N LEU A 104 -22.27 8.67 -4.20
CA LEU A 104 -23.38 8.77 -5.18
C LEU A 104 -24.27 7.52 -5.12
N THR A 105 -23.69 6.34 -4.96
CA THR A 105 -24.43 5.08 -4.80
C THR A 105 -25.29 5.12 -3.51
N ALA A 106 -24.73 5.62 -2.41
CA ALA A 106 -25.47 5.75 -1.15
C ALA A 106 -26.74 6.61 -1.27
N LEU A 107 -26.80 7.57 -2.21
CA LEU A 107 -27.99 8.38 -2.45
C LEU A 107 -29.23 7.53 -2.74
N GLY A 108 -29.08 6.33 -3.31
CA GLY A 108 -30.17 5.39 -3.53
C GLY A 108 -30.95 5.07 -2.25
N ALA A 109 -30.28 4.95 -1.11
CA ALA A 109 -30.87 4.68 0.20
C ALA A 109 -31.20 5.96 1.01
N LEU A 110 -30.74 7.15 0.55
CA LEU A 110 -30.84 8.41 1.30
C LEU A 110 -31.85 9.40 0.72
N ARG A 111 -32.60 9.02 -0.31
CA ARG A 111 -33.51 9.91 -1.08
C ARG A 111 -34.55 10.67 -0.24
N GLN A 112 -35.00 10.09 0.88
CA GLN A 112 -36.02 10.69 1.74
C GLN A 112 -35.46 11.73 2.71
N MET A 113 -34.14 11.97 2.72
CA MET A 113 -33.49 12.95 3.58
C MET A 113 -33.46 14.33 2.93
N SER A 114 -33.41 15.39 3.76
CA SER A 114 -33.16 16.75 3.27
C SER A 114 -31.78 16.85 2.59
N PRO A 115 -31.58 17.75 1.62
CA PRO A 115 -30.36 17.81 0.82
C PRO A 115 -29.08 17.88 1.64
N GLY A 116 -28.99 18.76 2.64
CA GLY A 116 -27.80 18.90 3.48
C GLY A 116 -27.47 17.65 4.29
N ARG A 117 -28.49 17.06 4.98
CA ARG A 117 -28.32 15.83 5.75
C ARG A 117 -27.95 14.65 4.86
N ARG A 118 -28.51 14.58 3.66
CA ARG A 118 -28.23 13.56 2.65
C ARG A 118 -26.78 13.65 2.17
N THR A 119 -26.27 14.86 1.90
CA THR A 119 -24.88 15.08 1.48
C THR A 119 -23.91 14.66 2.58
N ILE A 120 -24.16 15.04 3.85
CA ILE A 120 -23.34 14.61 4.98
C ILE A 120 -23.37 13.08 5.13
N ALA A 121 -24.55 12.47 5.09
CA ALA A 121 -24.70 11.01 5.20
C ALA A 121 -23.96 10.29 4.06
N ALA A 122 -24.07 10.75 2.82
CA ALA A 122 -23.39 10.17 1.67
C ALA A 122 -21.88 10.30 1.78
N ALA A 123 -21.34 11.43 2.27
CA ALA A 123 -19.92 11.63 2.49
C ALA A 123 -19.38 10.70 3.59
N LEU A 124 -20.11 10.54 4.69
CA LEU A 124 -19.74 9.60 5.76
C LEU A 124 -19.74 8.14 5.29
N VAL A 125 -20.70 7.74 4.44
CA VAL A 125 -20.72 6.40 3.84
C VAL A 125 -19.56 6.20 2.87
N ALA A 126 -19.19 7.24 2.12
CA ALA A 126 -18.09 7.16 1.16
C ALA A 126 -16.71 7.05 1.83
N VAL A 127 -16.53 7.75 2.96
CA VAL A 127 -15.21 7.94 3.59
C VAL A 127 -15.28 7.61 5.10
N PRO A 128 -15.78 6.41 5.50
CA PRO A 128 -15.62 5.96 6.89
C PRO A 128 -14.14 5.75 7.21
N TYR A 129 -13.78 5.66 8.49
CA TYR A 129 -12.39 5.56 8.95
C TYR A 129 -11.52 4.56 8.16
N LEU A 130 -12.00 3.31 8.00
CA LEU A 130 -11.24 2.32 7.23
C LEU A 130 -11.11 2.69 5.75
N ALA A 131 -12.16 3.25 5.12
CA ALA A 131 -12.07 3.70 3.73
C ALA A 131 -11.08 4.87 3.58
N ALA A 132 -11.06 5.81 4.53
CA ALA A 132 -10.07 6.89 4.57
C ALA A 132 -8.65 6.33 4.71
N SER A 133 -8.45 5.35 5.59
CA SER A 133 -7.15 4.70 5.80
C SER A 133 -6.68 3.90 4.56
N TYR A 134 -7.60 3.18 3.89
CA TYR A 134 -7.29 2.47 2.65
C TYR A 134 -6.99 3.43 1.50
N TYR A 135 -7.77 4.52 1.39
CA TYR A 135 -7.51 5.59 0.43
C TYR A 135 -6.13 6.22 0.63
N ALA A 136 -5.76 6.52 1.88
CA ALA A 136 -4.45 7.07 2.25
C ALA A 136 -3.28 6.19 1.79
N GLN A 137 -3.53 4.88 1.65
CA GLN A 137 -2.56 3.89 1.18
C GLN A 137 -2.69 3.57 -0.31
N ALA A 138 -3.51 4.31 -1.05
CA ALA A 138 -3.85 4.06 -2.45
C ALA A 138 -4.42 2.65 -2.71
N ALA A 139 -5.01 2.02 -1.70
CA ALA A 139 -5.64 0.72 -1.85
C ALA A 139 -6.99 0.90 -2.55
N PHE A 140 -7.11 0.36 -3.75
CA PHE A 140 -8.27 0.56 -4.63
C PHE A 140 -9.17 -0.66 -4.74
N LYS A 141 -8.65 -1.88 -4.61
CA LYS A 141 -9.45 -3.11 -4.79
C LYS A 141 -10.53 -3.26 -3.73
N GLU A 142 -10.17 -3.12 -2.46
CA GLU A 142 -11.09 -3.26 -1.35
C GLU A 142 -12.15 -2.14 -1.35
N THR A 143 -11.75 -0.93 -1.71
CA THR A 143 -12.68 0.21 -1.83
C THR A 143 -13.63 0.07 -3.02
N ALA A 144 -13.15 -0.43 -4.16
CA ALA A 144 -13.97 -0.75 -5.33
C ALA A 144 -14.95 -1.91 -5.04
N GLU A 145 -14.47 -2.96 -4.36
CA GLU A 145 -15.33 -4.07 -3.92
C GLU A 145 -16.43 -3.58 -2.99
N ALA A 146 -16.09 -2.74 -2.00
CA ALA A 146 -17.07 -2.14 -1.09
C ALA A 146 -18.14 -1.30 -1.81
N LEU A 147 -17.74 -0.52 -2.83
CA LEU A 147 -18.66 0.21 -3.72
C LEU A 147 -19.63 -0.74 -4.41
N LEU A 148 -19.13 -1.82 -5.03
CA LEU A 148 -19.95 -2.77 -5.80
C LEU A 148 -20.88 -3.57 -4.87
N VAL A 149 -20.42 -3.97 -3.70
CA VAL A 149 -21.23 -4.63 -2.67
C VAL A 149 -22.32 -3.69 -2.12
N LEU A 150 -21.98 -2.43 -1.85
CA LEU A 150 -22.97 -1.40 -1.47
C LEU A 150 -24.02 -1.20 -2.57
N ALA A 151 -23.59 -1.10 -3.82
CA ALA A 151 -24.50 -0.95 -4.97
C ALA A 151 -25.45 -2.14 -5.08
N PHE A 152 -24.93 -3.36 -4.89
CA PHE A 152 -25.73 -4.58 -4.88
C PHE A 152 -26.77 -4.59 -3.74
N ALA A 153 -26.36 -4.22 -2.53
CA ALA A 153 -27.27 -4.15 -1.38
C ALA A 153 -28.38 -3.09 -1.58
N ILE A 154 -28.04 -1.92 -2.13
CA ILE A 154 -29.02 -0.86 -2.46
C ILE A 154 -29.94 -1.30 -3.58
N TRP A 155 -29.43 -1.99 -4.60
CA TRP A 155 -30.26 -2.53 -5.65
C TRP A 155 -31.33 -3.49 -5.08
N LEU A 156 -31.01 -4.36 -4.12
CA LEU A 156 -31.95 -5.25 -3.46
C LEU A 156 -33.09 -4.51 -2.74
N THR A 157 -32.89 -3.26 -2.29
CA THR A 157 -33.96 -2.47 -1.63
C THR A 157 -35.12 -2.12 -2.55
N GLN A 158 -34.96 -2.30 -3.85
CA GLN A 158 -36.01 -1.96 -4.85
C GLN A 158 -37.04 -3.08 -5.03
N PHE A 159 -36.81 -4.23 -4.37
CA PHE A 159 -37.61 -5.43 -4.60
C PHE A 159 -38.18 -5.98 -3.30
N GLU A 160 -39.49 -6.11 -3.25
CA GLU A 160 -40.23 -6.76 -2.17
C GLU A 160 -40.70 -8.19 -2.55
N SER A 161 -40.69 -8.49 -3.86
CA SER A 161 -41.09 -9.79 -4.42
C SER A 161 -40.36 -10.06 -5.73
N LEU A 162 -40.21 -11.34 -6.09
CA LEU A 162 -39.62 -11.71 -7.37
C LEU A 162 -40.50 -11.33 -8.54
N PRO A 163 -39.93 -10.84 -9.66
CA PRO A 163 -40.66 -10.53 -10.87
C PRO A 163 -41.41 -11.75 -11.43
N ARG A 164 -42.64 -11.55 -11.89
CA ARG A 164 -43.50 -12.64 -12.38
C ARG A 164 -43.25 -13.00 -13.83
N SER A 165 -42.96 -12.01 -14.70
CA SER A 165 -42.71 -12.27 -16.11
C SER A 165 -41.22 -12.61 -16.37
N TRP A 166 -40.95 -13.36 -17.44
CA TRP A 166 -39.57 -13.72 -17.79
C TRP A 166 -38.77 -12.48 -18.25
N ARG A 167 -39.38 -11.52 -18.92
CA ARG A 167 -38.77 -10.27 -19.35
C ARG A 167 -38.35 -9.42 -18.14
N ASP A 168 -39.26 -9.30 -17.17
CA ASP A 168 -38.92 -8.57 -15.93
C ASP A 168 -37.84 -9.26 -15.13
N ARG A 169 -37.77 -10.61 -15.14
CA ARG A 169 -36.71 -11.39 -14.52
C ARG A 169 -35.39 -11.15 -15.21
N LEU A 170 -35.35 -11.08 -16.53
CA LEU A 170 -34.14 -10.78 -17.29
C LEU A 170 -33.65 -9.36 -16.97
N LEU A 171 -34.52 -8.35 -17.04
CA LEU A 171 -34.18 -6.97 -16.68
C LEU A 171 -33.75 -6.84 -15.20
N PHE A 172 -34.38 -7.64 -14.34
CA PHE A 172 -33.97 -7.74 -12.93
C PHE A 172 -32.58 -8.32 -12.76
N ALA A 173 -32.17 -9.28 -13.55
CA ALA A 173 -30.87 -9.97 -13.45
C ALA A 173 -29.69 -9.16 -14.03
N LEU A 174 -29.94 -8.23 -14.97
CA LEU A 174 -28.87 -7.48 -15.64
C LEU A 174 -27.99 -6.65 -14.66
N PRO A 175 -28.54 -5.81 -13.75
CA PRO A 175 -27.72 -5.04 -12.84
C PRO A 175 -26.84 -5.91 -11.91
N PRO A 176 -27.35 -6.95 -11.22
CA PRO A 176 -26.51 -7.79 -10.38
C PRO A 176 -25.48 -8.60 -11.16
N LEU A 177 -25.77 -8.99 -12.41
CA LEU A 177 -24.78 -9.65 -13.28
C LEU A 177 -23.66 -8.68 -13.67
N ALA A 178 -23.99 -7.43 -13.99
CA ALA A 178 -22.99 -6.40 -14.27
C ALA A 178 -22.13 -6.11 -13.03
N LEU A 179 -22.75 -6.01 -11.84
CA LEU A 179 -22.03 -5.84 -10.58
C LEU A 179 -21.14 -7.05 -10.27
N ALA A 180 -21.64 -8.27 -10.46
CA ALA A 180 -20.85 -9.49 -10.28
C ALA A 180 -19.67 -9.56 -11.25
N GLY A 181 -19.85 -9.15 -12.50
CA GLY A 181 -18.76 -8.99 -13.46
C GLY A 181 -17.72 -7.97 -12.98
N GLY A 182 -18.16 -6.80 -12.51
CA GLY A 182 -17.27 -5.79 -11.91
C GLY A 182 -16.48 -6.37 -10.71
N ILE A 183 -17.16 -7.02 -9.79
CA ILE A 183 -16.57 -7.70 -8.62
C ILE A 183 -15.52 -8.73 -9.05
N PHE A 184 -15.83 -9.55 -10.05
CA PHE A 184 -14.89 -10.55 -10.57
C PHE A 184 -13.62 -9.92 -11.14
N PHE A 185 -13.74 -8.82 -11.90
CA PHE A 185 -12.60 -8.12 -12.46
C PHE A 185 -11.81 -7.31 -11.43
N VAL A 186 -12.40 -6.97 -10.27
CA VAL A 186 -11.73 -6.24 -9.18
C VAL A 186 -11.10 -7.19 -8.16
N TYR A 187 -11.83 -8.26 -7.77
CA TYR A 187 -11.47 -9.09 -6.61
C TYR A 187 -11.49 -10.61 -6.89
N SER A 188 -11.67 -10.99 -8.17
CA SER A 188 -11.77 -12.39 -8.61
C SER A 188 -12.94 -13.14 -7.93
N PHE A 189 -12.83 -14.47 -7.84
CA PHE A 189 -13.88 -15.30 -7.21
C PHE A 189 -14.08 -15.03 -5.72
N ALA A 190 -13.05 -14.58 -5.02
CA ALA A 190 -13.17 -14.24 -3.60
C ALA A 190 -14.21 -13.12 -3.37
N GLY A 191 -14.28 -12.15 -4.30
CA GLY A 191 -15.27 -11.08 -4.24
C GLY A 191 -16.69 -11.56 -4.44
N ILE A 192 -16.92 -12.58 -5.27
CA ILE A 192 -18.26 -13.11 -5.56
C ILE A 192 -18.93 -13.70 -4.30
N ALA A 193 -18.16 -14.10 -3.30
CA ALA A 193 -18.72 -14.59 -2.03
C ALA A 193 -19.64 -13.57 -1.35
N TRP A 194 -19.36 -12.27 -1.49
CA TRP A 194 -20.14 -11.19 -0.86
C TRP A 194 -21.57 -11.09 -1.42
N PRO A 195 -21.80 -10.86 -2.73
CA PRO A 195 -23.14 -10.78 -3.28
C PRO A 195 -23.88 -12.11 -3.14
N VAL A 196 -23.20 -13.26 -3.21
CA VAL A 196 -23.82 -14.57 -3.01
C VAL A 196 -24.35 -14.72 -1.59
N ALA A 197 -23.55 -14.41 -0.56
CA ALA A 197 -23.98 -14.45 0.84
C ALA A 197 -25.14 -13.47 1.11
N ILE A 198 -25.05 -12.25 0.58
CA ILE A 198 -26.12 -11.25 0.70
C ILE A 198 -27.40 -11.77 0.06
N LEU A 199 -27.32 -12.26 -1.17
CA LEU A 199 -28.49 -12.77 -1.89
C LEU A 199 -29.11 -13.98 -1.18
N ALA A 200 -28.29 -14.89 -0.67
CA ALA A 200 -28.75 -16.06 0.08
C ALA A 200 -29.53 -15.64 1.33
N LEU A 201 -28.96 -14.78 2.19
CA LEU A 201 -29.64 -14.32 3.40
C LEU A 201 -30.85 -13.44 3.11
N TRP A 202 -30.77 -12.55 2.10
CA TRP A 202 -31.91 -11.74 1.70
C TRP A 202 -33.04 -12.58 1.15
N SER A 203 -32.77 -13.63 0.36
CA SER A 203 -33.80 -14.50 -0.19
C SER A 203 -34.65 -15.20 0.89
N LEU A 204 -34.05 -15.45 2.08
CA LEU A 204 -34.79 -16.01 3.22
C LEU A 204 -35.85 -15.05 3.77
N THR A 205 -35.83 -13.78 3.39
CA THR A 205 -36.89 -12.83 3.78
C THR A 205 -38.11 -12.91 2.87
N LEU A 206 -37.97 -13.51 1.70
CA LEU A 206 -39.06 -13.63 0.73
C LEU A 206 -40.06 -14.72 1.14
N PRO A 207 -41.38 -14.43 1.12
CA PRO A 207 -42.41 -15.41 1.50
C PRO A 207 -42.33 -16.68 0.65
N GLU A 208 -42.10 -16.54 -0.65
CA GLU A 208 -42.03 -17.66 -1.59
C GLU A 208 -40.89 -18.64 -1.27
N VAL A 209 -39.75 -18.08 -0.85
CA VAL A 209 -38.58 -18.89 -0.46
C VAL A 209 -38.81 -19.58 0.88
N ARG A 210 -39.41 -18.87 1.87
CA ARG A 210 -39.76 -19.47 3.17
C ARG A 210 -40.75 -20.62 3.02
N GLU A 211 -41.73 -20.47 2.12
CA GLU A 211 -42.69 -21.55 1.83
C GLU A 211 -42.00 -22.74 1.14
N ALA A 212 -41.10 -22.46 0.19
CA ALA A 212 -40.34 -23.49 -0.49
C ALA A 212 -39.39 -24.28 0.44
N LEU A 213 -38.88 -23.63 1.50
CA LEU A 213 -37.99 -24.25 2.50
C LEU A 213 -38.72 -25.09 3.55
N ARG A 214 -40.06 -25.11 3.58
CA ARG A 214 -40.79 -26.04 4.46
C ARG A 214 -40.46 -27.52 4.12
N PRO A 215 -40.22 -28.41 5.08
CA PRO A 215 -39.66 -29.76 4.81
C PRO A 215 -40.39 -30.56 3.73
N ARG A 216 -41.72 -30.42 3.65
CA ARG A 216 -42.52 -31.13 2.63
C ARG A 216 -42.44 -30.51 1.23
N SER A 217 -42.10 -29.23 1.10
CA SER A 217 -41.94 -28.53 -0.17
C SER A 217 -40.49 -28.50 -0.63
N LEU A 218 -39.53 -28.56 0.29
CA LEU A 218 -38.09 -28.59 -0.01
C LEU A 218 -37.71 -29.82 -0.82
N LEU A 219 -38.19 -31.01 -0.45
CA LEU A 219 -37.91 -32.23 -1.20
C LEU A 219 -38.46 -32.17 -2.63
N ARG A 220 -39.70 -31.64 -2.79
CA ARG A 220 -40.30 -31.46 -4.13
C ARG A 220 -39.58 -30.40 -4.94
N PHE A 221 -39.05 -29.35 -4.30
CA PHE A 221 -38.26 -28.29 -4.94
C PHE A 221 -36.91 -28.84 -5.40
N LEU A 222 -36.19 -29.57 -4.57
CA LEU A 222 -34.88 -30.15 -4.89
C LEU A 222 -35.00 -31.20 -6.03
N LEU A 223 -36.09 -31.92 -6.07
CA LEU A 223 -36.35 -32.94 -7.12
C LEU A 223 -36.92 -32.35 -8.44
N ARG A 224 -37.15 -31.03 -8.52
CA ARG A 224 -37.56 -30.44 -9.80
C ARG A 224 -36.43 -30.52 -10.82
N PRO A 225 -36.70 -30.92 -12.07
CA PRO A 225 -35.66 -31.01 -13.11
C PRO A 225 -34.87 -29.72 -13.31
N THR A 226 -35.54 -28.57 -13.19
CA THR A 226 -34.92 -27.22 -13.29
C THR A 226 -33.97 -26.93 -12.13
N THR A 227 -34.28 -27.40 -10.91
CA THR A 227 -33.41 -27.22 -9.74
C THR A 227 -32.20 -28.16 -9.82
N LEU A 228 -32.41 -29.43 -10.24
CA LEU A 228 -31.35 -30.37 -10.48
C LEU A 228 -30.41 -29.90 -11.60
N LEU A 229 -30.97 -29.32 -12.68
CA LEU A 229 -30.17 -28.74 -13.76
C LEU A 229 -29.37 -27.50 -13.25
N ALA A 230 -29.97 -26.65 -12.44
CA ALA A 230 -29.27 -25.51 -11.85
C ALA A 230 -28.14 -25.95 -10.92
N ILE A 231 -28.36 -26.97 -10.10
CA ILE A 231 -27.32 -27.56 -9.22
C ILE A 231 -26.21 -28.20 -10.08
N ALA A 232 -26.58 -28.92 -11.14
CA ALA A 232 -25.60 -29.53 -12.04
C ALA A 232 -24.79 -28.50 -12.81
N VAL A 233 -25.41 -27.40 -13.26
CA VAL A 233 -24.70 -26.26 -13.90
C VAL A 233 -23.77 -25.57 -12.90
N LEU A 234 -24.22 -25.32 -11.67
CA LEU A 234 -23.37 -24.71 -10.62
C LEU A 234 -22.21 -25.64 -10.22
N ALA A 235 -22.47 -26.94 -10.10
CA ALA A 235 -21.43 -27.95 -9.85
C ALA A 235 -20.45 -28.03 -11.03
N GLY A 236 -20.96 -28.04 -12.27
CA GLY A 236 -20.14 -28.03 -13.49
C GLY A 236 -19.29 -26.75 -13.61
N LEU A 237 -19.86 -25.58 -13.28
CA LEU A 237 -19.14 -24.32 -13.20
C LEU A 237 -18.07 -24.35 -12.08
N ALA A 238 -18.39 -24.90 -10.92
CA ALA A 238 -17.43 -25.08 -9.84
C ALA A 238 -16.28 -25.99 -10.26
N VAL A 239 -16.57 -27.11 -10.92
CA VAL A 239 -15.56 -28.01 -11.49
C VAL A 239 -14.76 -27.35 -12.61
N LEU A 240 -15.40 -26.63 -13.53
CA LEU A 240 -14.71 -25.89 -14.59
C LEU A 240 -13.79 -24.82 -14.00
N VAL A 241 -14.25 -24.09 -13.01
CA VAL A 241 -13.48 -23.13 -12.22
C VAL A 241 -12.32 -23.83 -11.54
N THR A 242 -12.48 -25.05 -11.01
CA THR A 242 -11.37 -25.85 -10.44
C THR A 242 -10.37 -26.33 -11.48
N LEU A 243 -10.78 -26.62 -12.70
CA LEU A 243 -9.92 -27.19 -13.75
C LEU A 243 -9.22 -26.15 -14.62
N VAL A 244 -9.80 -24.97 -14.85
CA VAL A 244 -9.29 -23.93 -15.76
C VAL A 244 -8.34 -22.92 -15.10
N GLY A 245 -8.04 -23.10 -13.78
CA GLY A 245 -6.88 -22.49 -13.17
C GLY A 245 -6.87 -21.00 -12.83
N PRO A 246 -7.97 -20.37 -12.31
CA PRO A 246 -7.82 -19.15 -11.51
C PRO A 246 -7.20 -19.45 -10.12
N PHE A 247 -6.71 -20.67 -9.92
CA PHE A 247 -6.19 -21.20 -8.65
C PHE A 247 -4.79 -20.72 -8.30
N GLY A 248 -4.01 -20.22 -9.26
CA GLY A 248 -2.75 -19.51 -8.96
C GLY A 248 -2.99 -18.36 -7.99
N PHE A 249 -4.03 -17.55 -8.24
CA PHE A 249 -4.39 -16.45 -7.34
C PHE A 249 -4.93 -16.92 -5.98
N ALA A 250 -5.76 -17.98 -5.94
CA ALA A 250 -6.24 -18.53 -4.67
C ALA A 250 -5.11 -19.14 -3.82
N SER A 251 -4.10 -19.75 -4.43
CA SER A 251 -2.91 -20.24 -3.73
C SER A 251 -2.00 -19.11 -3.28
N SER A 252 -1.84 -18.07 -4.07
CA SER A 252 -1.13 -16.83 -3.70
C SER A 252 -1.85 -16.10 -2.57
N PHE A 253 -3.19 -16.03 -2.63
CA PHE A 253 -4.01 -15.46 -1.56
C PHE A 253 -3.90 -16.28 -0.26
N LYS A 254 -3.78 -17.60 -0.34
CA LYS A 254 -3.54 -18.46 0.82
C LYS A 254 -2.16 -18.25 1.43
N LYS A 255 -1.11 -18.00 0.62
CA LYS A 255 0.23 -17.63 1.10
C LYS A 255 0.22 -16.26 1.79
N VAL A 256 -0.44 -15.26 1.20
CA VAL A 256 -0.57 -13.91 1.78
C VAL A 256 -1.50 -13.91 2.99
N ALA A 257 -2.58 -14.69 2.98
CA ALA A 257 -3.51 -14.81 4.11
C ALA A 257 -2.87 -15.43 5.35
N GLY A 258 -1.84 -16.27 5.17
CA GLY A 258 -1.05 -16.86 6.27
C GLY A 258 0.01 -15.92 6.83
N SER A 259 0.34 -14.81 6.17
CA SER A 259 1.32 -13.85 6.67
C SER A 259 0.67 -12.93 7.71
N ASN A 260 1.17 -12.97 8.92
CA ASN A 260 0.74 -12.07 10.01
C ASN A 260 1.44 -10.70 9.88
N THR A 261 1.25 -10.07 8.73
CA THR A 261 2.00 -8.89 8.29
C THR A 261 1.64 -7.63 9.07
N TYR A 262 0.45 -7.61 9.65
CA TYR A 262 -0.08 -6.46 10.38
C TYR A 262 -0.63 -6.94 11.72
N GLY A 263 -0.60 -6.07 12.72
CA GLY A 263 -1.25 -6.34 13.99
C GLY A 263 -2.77 -6.58 13.83
N PRO A 264 -3.44 -7.10 14.86
CA PRO A 264 -4.88 -7.35 14.81
C PRO A 264 -5.64 -6.04 14.63
N VAL A 265 -6.58 -6.01 13.66
CA VAL A 265 -7.48 -4.88 13.42
C VAL A 265 -8.76 -5.11 14.21
N SER A 266 -9.19 -4.12 14.99
CA SER A 266 -10.43 -4.22 15.74
C SER A 266 -11.66 -4.19 14.81
N PRO A 267 -12.63 -5.10 14.96
CA PRO A 267 -13.90 -5.02 14.22
C PRO A 267 -14.64 -3.69 14.39
N LEU A 268 -14.39 -2.97 15.50
CA LEU A 268 -14.99 -1.67 15.79
C LEU A 268 -14.51 -0.57 14.83
N GLU A 269 -13.35 -0.75 14.18
CA GLU A 269 -12.82 0.18 13.18
C GLU A 269 -13.74 0.29 11.96
N ALA A 270 -14.42 -0.81 11.59
CA ALA A 270 -15.40 -0.83 10.52
C ALA A 270 -16.65 0.04 10.81
N LEU A 271 -16.90 0.36 12.08
CA LEU A 271 -18.04 1.21 12.50
C LEU A 271 -17.76 2.71 12.34
N GLY A 272 -16.54 3.10 11.95
CA GLY A 272 -16.18 4.45 11.53
C GLY A 272 -15.74 5.42 12.63
N VAL A 273 -15.85 5.08 13.92
CA VAL A 273 -15.35 5.91 15.04
C VAL A 273 -14.15 5.22 15.66
N TRP A 274 -12.97 5.58 15.17
CA TRP A 274 -11.69 5.05 15.62
C TRP A 274 -10.61 6.11 15.47
N PRO A 275 -10.38 6.98 16.45
CA PRO A 275 -9.48 8.15 16.31
C PRO A 275 -8.00 7.74 16.34
N ALA A 276 -7.54 7.18 15.23
CA ALA A 276 -6.16 6.81 14.94
C ALA A 276 -5.79 7.28 13.52
N SER A 277 -4.51 7.50 13.28
CA SER A 277 -4.04 7.99 11.97
C SER A 277 -3.88 6.88 10.92
N ASN A 278 -3.60 5.65 11.35
CA ASN A 278 -3.43 4.53 10.44
C ASN A 278 -3.83 3.22 11.10
N TYR A 279 -4.76 2.48 10.50
CA TYR A 279 -5.24 1.20 11.03
C TYR A 279 -4.14 0.13 11.12
N ARG A 280 -3.08 0.24 10.32
CA ARG A 280 -1.98 -0.72 10.31
C ARG A 280 -0.99 -0.49 11.44
N LEU A 281 -0.71 0.79 11.75
CA LEU A 281 0.29 1.21 12.72
C LEU A 281 -0.30 1.32 14.11
N ASP A 282 -1.53 1.80 14.20
CA ASP A 282 -2.26 2.04 15.43
C ASP A 282 -3.28 0.92 15.71
N ALA A 283 -3.04 -0.27 15.14
CA ALA A 283 -3.92 -1.41 15.33
C ALA A 283 -4.19 -1.65 16.82
N ALA A 284 -5.42 -1.84 17.16
CA ALA A 284 -5.95 -2.20 18.49
C ALA A 284 -5.49 -1.34 19.70
N GLY A 285 -4.29 -0.75 19.69
CA GLY A 285 -3.71 -0.04 20.84
C GLY A 285 -3.48 1.46 20.63
N GLY A 286 -3.50 1.95 19.39
CA GLY A 286 -3.15 3.34 19.08
C GLY A 286 -4.30 4.34 19.10
N ALA A 287 -5.55 3.86 19.17
CA ALA A 287 -6.70 4.75 19.20
C ALA A 287 -6.80 5.50 20.53
N ARG A 288 -7.04 6.81 20.44
CA ARG A 288 -7.36 7.60 21.62
C ARG A 288 -8.73 7.20 22.16
N LEU A 289 -8.81 6.86 23.45
CA LEU A 289 -10.05 6.47 24.13
C LEU A 289 -10.82 5.34 23.44
N PRO A 290 -10.19 4.18 23.13
CA PRO A 290 -10.79 3.13 22.30
C PRO A 290 -12.09 2.59 22.90
N GLY A 291 -12.21 2.51 24.24
CA GLY A 291 -13.43 2.08 24.91
C GLY A 291 -14.61 3.02 24.67
N LEU A 292 -14.39 4.34 24.74
CA LEU A 292 -15.43 5.34 24.48
C LEU A 292 -15.83 5.36 23.01
N ALA A 293 -14.85 5.34 22.10
CA ALA A 293 -15.09 5.30 20.68
C ALA A 293 -15.91 4.06 20.27
N GLY A 294 -15.52 2.88 20.80
CA GLY A 294 -16.24 1.63 20.58
C GLY A 294 -17.67 1.67 21.15
N ALA A 295 -17.86 2.21 22.35
CA ALA A 295 -19.19 2.32 22.97
C ALA A 295 -20.12 3.21 22.12
N ILE A 296 -19.65 4.37 21.67
CA ILE A 296 -20.43 5.27 20.78
C ILE A 296 -20.80 4.54 19.48
N ALA A 297 -19.83 3.87 18.86
CA ALA A 297 -20.04 3.17 17.60
C ALA A 297 -21.03 2.00 17.74
N ILE A 298 -20.93 1.19 18.81
CA ILE A 298 -21.85 0.07 19.09
C ILE A 298 -23.26 0.60 19.37
N LEU A 299 -23.40 1.62 20.21
CA LEU A 299 -24.71 2.21 20.49
C LEU A 299 -25.38 2.76 19.22
N ALA A 300 -24.60 3.44 18.37
CA ALA A 300 -25.08 3.95 17.10
C ALA A 300 -25.50 2.82 16.14
N LEU A 301 -24.73 1.73 16.07
CA LEU A 301 -25.07 0.55 15.27
C LEU A 301 -26.36 -0.12 15.77
N LEU A 302 -26.49 -0.36 17.07
CA LEU A 302 -27.69 -0.98 17.67
C LEU A 302 -28.93 -0.12 17.45
N ALA A 303 -28.81 1.21 17.64
CA ALA A 303 -29.87 2.16 17.35
C ALA A 303 -30.26 2.14 15.85
N GLY A 304 -29.26 2.06 15.00
CA GLY A 304 -29.41 1.91 13.55
C GLY A 304 -30.19 0.65 13.20
N ILE A 305 -29.73 -0.52 13.62
CA ILE A 305 -30.36 -1.81 13.35
C ILE A 305 -31.82 -1.80 13.85
N ALA A 306 -32.06 -1.32 15.08
CA ALA A 306 -33.41 -1.21 15.63
C ALA A 306 -34.33 -0.34 14.78
N TRP A 307 -33.83 0.74 14.19
CA TRP A 307 -34.57 1.62 13.30
C TRP A 307 -34.95 0.90 11.99
N TRP A 308 -33.98 0.23 11.32
CA TRP A 308 -34.21 -0.51 10.09
C TRP A 308 -35.20 -1.66 10.26
N VAL A 309 -35.09 -2.41 11.36
CA VAL A 309 -36.03 -3.52 11.68
C VAL A 309 -37.44 -3.00 11.87
N ARG A 310 -37.62 -1.87 12.60
CA ARG A 310 -38.95 -1.26 12.79
C ARG A 310 -39.60 -0.80 11.49
N ARG A 311 -38.77 -0.37 10.52
CA ARG A 311 -39.27 0.05 9.21
C ARG A 311 -39.47 -1.11 8.23
N ARG A 312 -39.08 -2.31 8.63
CA ARG A 312 -39.13 -3.53 7.79
C ARG A 312 -38.30 -3.42 6.50
N GLU A 313 -37.31 -2.54 6.48
CA GLU A 313 -36.36 -2.37 5.37
C GLU A 313 -35.14 -3.26 5.64
N ALA A 314 -35.21 -4.55 5.26
CA ALA A 314 -34.25 -5.55 5.71
C ALA A 314 -33.00 -5.68 4.85
N ALA A 315 -33.00 -5.25 3.58
CA ALA A 315 -31.93 -5.55 2.64
C ALA A 315 -30.56 -5.03 3.10
N ILE A 316 -30.46 -3.78 3.58
CA ILE A 316 -29.20 -3.18 4.01
C ILE A 316 -28.66 -3.82 5.30
N PRO A 317 -29.45 -3.99 6.39
CA PRO A 317 -28.99 -4.73 7.58
C PRO A 317 -28.60 -6.18 7.29
N ILE A 318 -29.29 -6.86 6.37
CA ILE A 318 -28.95 -8.23 5.96
C ILE A 318 -27.63 -8.24 5.20
N ALA A 319 -27.39 -7.28 4.33
CA ALA A 319 -26.09 -7.17 3.64
C ALA A 319 -24.93 -6.96 4.62
N LEU A 320 -25.13 -6.11 5.64
CA LEU A 320 -24.16 -5.95 6.73
C LEU A 320 -23.99 -7.27 7.52
N GLY A 321 -25.09 -7.95 7.84
CA GLY A 321 -25.07 -9.23 8.55
C GLY A 321 -24.35 -10.34 7.76
N ALA A 322 -24.58 -10.40 6.43
CA ALA A 322 -23.88 -11.31 5.54
C ALA A 322 -22.38 -11.04 5.53
N GLY A 323 -21.99 -9.77 5.45
CA GLY A 323 -20.59 -9.37 5.51
C GLY A 323 -19.94 -9.71 6.86
N ALA A 324 -20.62 -9.44 7.97
CA ALA A 324 -20.16 -9.82 9.30
C ALA A 324 -20.00 -11.35 9.44
N LEU A 325 -20.92 -12.13 8.86
CA LEU A 325 -20.82 -13.59 8.85
C LEU A 325 -19.60 -14.06 8.05
N LEU A 326 -19.36 -13.51 6.86
CA LEU A 326 -18.17 -13.83 6.07
C LEU A 326 -16.88 -13.50 6.82
N TYR A 327 -16.83 -12.33 7.49
CA TYR A 327 -15.72 -11.96 8.35
C TYR A 327 -15.50 -13.00 9.46
N LEU A 328 -16.55 -13.35 10.22
CA LEU A 328 -16.46 -14.33 11.32
C LEU A 328 -16.03 -15.73 10.84
N VAL A 329 -16.55 -16.17 9.68
CA VAL A 329 -16.16 -17.47 9.08
C VAL A 329 -14.69 -17.42 8.61
N SER A 330 -14.17 -16.28 8.23
CA SER A 330 -12.78 -16.14 7.80
C SER A 330 -11.77 -16.13 8.95
N LEU A 331 -12.18 -15.77 10.18
CA LEU A 331 -11.27 -15.59 11.32
C LEU A 331 -10.34 -16.78 11.59
N PRO A 332 -10.79 -18.05 11.57
CA PRO A 332 -9.92 -19.17 11.91
C PRO A 332 -8.86 -19.48 10.84
N SER A 333 -9.06 -19.01 9.60
CA SER A 333 -8.26 -19.39 8.43
C SER A 333 -7.52 -18.22 7.78
N SER A 334 -7.73 -16.99 8.25
CA SER A 334 -7.16 -15.80 7.63
C SER A 334 -6.26 -15.00 8.59
N GLY A 335 -5.19 -14.42 8.06
CA GLY A 335 -4.34 -13.50 8.81
C GLY A 335 -4.99 -12.11 9.01
N ALA A 336 -4.40 -11.31 9.89
CA ALA A 336 -4.89 -9.97 10.24
C ALA A 336 -5.13 -9.06 9.03
N TYR A 337 -4.29 -9.18 8.01
CA TYR A 337 -4.42 -8.41 6.76
C TYR A 337 -5.70 -8.75 5.99
N SER A 338 -6.04 -10.04 5.85
CA SER A 338 -7.28 -10.47 5.18
C SER A 338 -8.52 -10.08 5.98
N GLN A 339 -8.43 -10.12 7.31
CA GLN A 339 -9.47 -9.66 8.22
C GLN A 339 -9.73 -8.16 8.06
N ALA A 340 -8.67 -7.35 7.96
CA ALA A 340 -8.77 -5.92 7.70
C ALA A 340 -9.47 -5.62 6.36
N LYS A 341 -9.16 -6.37 5.30
CA LYS A 341 -9.84 -6.26 4.00
C LYS A 341 -11.34 -6.54 4.10
N ALA A 342 -11.72 -7.60 4.81
CA ALA A 342 -13.13 -7.91 5.03
C ALA A 342 -13.86 -6.79 5.80
N LEU A 343 -13.23 -6.24 6.84
CA LEU A 343 -13.77 -5.11 7.60
C LEU A 343 -13.91 -3.85 6.74
N MET A 344 -12.95 -3.58 5.84
CA MET A 344 -13.03 -2.46 4.90
C MET A 344 -14.24 -2.60 3.97
N ILE A 345 -14.47 -3.80 3.39
CA ILE A 345 -15.57 -4.05 2.44
C ILE A 345 -16.94 -3.78 3.09
N ILE A 346 -17.10 -4.09 4.38
CA ILE A 346 -18.37 -3.85 5.09
C ILE A 346 -18.50 -2.44 5.69
N ALA A 347 -17.42 -1.67 5.80
CA ALA A 347 -17.44 -0.37 6.46
C ALA A 347 -18.47 0.63 5.87
N PRO A 348 -18.62 0.80 4.54
CA PRO A 348 -19.66 1.65 3.97
C PRO A 348 -21.09 1.18 4.30
N LEU A 349 -21.32 -0.14 4.34
CA LEU A 349 -22.62 -0.70 4.75
C LEU A 349 -22.92 -0.42 6.23
N ALA A 350 -21.94 -0.63 7.11
CA ALA A 350 -22.07 -0.33 8.54
C ALA A 350 -22.37 1.16 8.74
N MET A 351 -21.64 2.02 8.04
CA MET A 351 -21.86 3.46 8.10
C MET A 351 -23.26 3.83 7.62
N LEU A 352 -23.76 3.24 6.50
CA LEU A 352 -25.10 3.50 5.99
C LEU A 352 -26.18 3.06 7.00
N VAL A 353 -26.01 1.89 7.64
CA VAL A 353 -26.90 1.40 8.70
C VAL A 353 -27.01 2.39 9.85
N ILE A 354 -25.92 3.04 10.21
CA ILE A 354 -25.84 3.97 11.33
C ILE A 354 -26.33 5.37 10.92
N VAL A 355 -25.81 5.97 9.85
CA VAL A 355 -26.06 7.39 9.56
C VAL A 355 -27.45 7.67 9.02
N ARG A 356 -28.07 6.73 8.28
CA ARG A 356 -29.43 6.90 7.74
C ARG A 356 -30.46 7.17 8.84
N PRO A 357 -30.49 6.40 9.97
CA PRO A 357 -31.33 6.70 11.10
C PRO A 357 -30.91 7.94 11.89
N LEU A 358 -29.62 8.10 12.18
CA LEU A 358 -29.13 9.19 13.03
C LEU A 358 -29.39 10.57 12.44
N LEU A 359 -29.23 10.72 11.11
CA LEU A 359 -29.47 11.96 10.38
C LEU A 359 -30.89 12.06 9.79
N GLY A 360 -31.70 11.02 9.94
CA GLY A 360 -33.08 10.99 9.47
C GLY A 360 -34.04 11.80 10.33
N GLU A 361 -35.24 11.27 10.51
CA GLU A 361 -36.26 11.90 11.34
C GLU A 361 -35.96 11.77 12.84
N LEU A 362 -36.01 12.88 13.56
CA LEU A 362 -35.83 12.90 15.01
C LEU A 362 -37.01 12.23 15.72
N PRO A 363 -36.78 11.48 16.80
CA PRO A 363 -37.85 10.94 17.65
C PRO A 363 -38.80 12.01 18.18
N ARG A 364 -40.07 11.69 18.29
CA ARG A 364 -41.10 12.63 18.77
C ARG A 364 -41.03 12.92 20.28
N ARG A 365 -40.61 11.94 21.07
CA ARG A 365 -40.49 12.09 22.56
C ARG A 365 -39.26 12.95 22.89
N SER A 366 -39.41 13.98 23.73
CA SER A 366 -38.37 14.98 24.04
C SER A 366 -37.08 14.37 24.57
N LEU A 367 -37.15 13.52 25.61
CA LEU A 367 -35.97 12.87 26.19
C LEU A 367 -35.24 11.94 25.21
N VAL A 368 -36.02 11.13 24.46
CA VAL A 368 -35.45 10.26 23.42
C VAL A 368 -34.79 11.09 22.31
N ARG A 369 -35.38 12.24 21.96
CA ARG A 369 -34.81 13.18 20.99
C ARG A 369 -33.46 13.74 21.43
N VAL A 370 -33.36 14.16 22.71
CA VAL A 370 -32.09 14.66 23.28
C VAL A 370 -31.01 13.58 23.21
N GLY A 371 -31.31 12.36 23.75
CA GLY A 371 -30.36 11.25 23.68
C GLY A 371 -29.95 10.89 22.25
N TRP A 372 -30.90 10.88 21.32
CA TRP A 372 -30.63 10.62 19.90
C TRP A 372 -29.73 11.69 19.25
N THR A 373 -29.97 12.96 19.58
CA THR A 373 -29.16 14.08 19.07
C THR A 373 -27.76 14.02 19.64
N VAL A 374 -27.60 13.74 20.94
CA VAL A 374 -26.29 13.57 21.58
C VAL A 374 -25.51 12.43 20.92
N LEU A 375 -26.14 11.26 20.74
CA LEU A 375 -25.52 10.13 20.06
C LEU A 375 -25.14 10.47 18.62
N ALA A 376 -26.01 11.17 17.86
CA ALA A 376 -25.74 11.57 16.49
C ALA A 376 -24.53 12.53 16.41
N VAL A 377 -24.49 13.54 17.28
CA VAL A 377 -23.38 14.51 17.33
C VAL A 377 -22.08 13.82 17.73
N ALA A 378 -22.10 12.99 18.77
CA ALA A 378 -20.92 12.26 19.22
C ALA A 378 -20.40 11.30 18.14
N PHE A 379 -21.29 10.54 17.49
CA PHE A 379 -20.91 9.61 16.44
C PHE A 379 -20.37 10.33 15.20
N ILE A 380 -21.09 11.34 14.69
CA ILE A 380 -20.68 12.07 13.49
C ILE A 380 -19.36 12.81 13.73
N GLY A 381 -19.23 13.50 14.87
CA GLY A 381 -18.00 14.16 15.26
C GLY A 381 -16.81 13.20 15.36
N GLY A 382 -17.03 12.05 16.02
CA GLY A 382 -16.02 11.00 16.13
C GLY A 382 -15.64 10.39 14.76
N ALA A 383 -16.62 10.13 13.89
CA ALA A 383 -16.37 9.57 12.57
C ALA A 383 -15.62 10.55 11.65
N VAL A 384 -16.04 11.82 11.61
CA VAL A 384 -15.34 12.87 10.86
C VAL A 384 -13.90 13.03 11.35
N TYR A 385 -13.71 13.08 12.68
CA TYR A 385 -12.39 13.22 13.27
C TYR A 385 -11.50 12.01 12.95
N SER A 386 -12.01 10.78 13.05
CA SER A 386 -11.27 9.56 12.73
C SER A 386 -10.83 9.52 11.27
N SER A 387 -11.74 9.80 10.34
CA SER A 387 -11.42 9.86 8.90
C SER A 387 -10.45 11.00 8.58
N PHE A 388 -10.60 12.16 9.25
CA PHE A 388 -9.68 13.28 9.10
C PHE A 388 -8.26 12.93 9.51
N LEU A 389 -8.05 12.24 10.64
CA LEU A 389 -6.72 11.80 11.08
C LEU A 389 -6.04 10.92 10.04
N ALA A 390 -6.77 9.93 9.49
CA ALA A 390 -6.24 9.03 8.48
C ALA A 390 -5.85 9.78 7.18
N LEU A 391 -6.65 10.74 6.75
CA LEU A 391 -6.37 11.54 5.54
C LEU A 391 -5.27 12.58 5.77
N ARG A 392 -5.24 13.21 6.94
CA ARG A 392 -4.26 14.24 7.31
C ARG A 392 -2.83 13.72 7.27
N ASP A 393 -2.62 12.53 7.81
CA ASP A 393 -1.30 11.94 7.98
C ASP A 393 -0.89 11.05 6.80
N ALA A 394 -1.71 10.99 5.74
CA ALA A 394 -1.39 10.23 4.53
C ALA A 394 -0.19 10.85 3.80
N PRO A 395 0.90 10.10 3.59
CA PRO A 395 2.04 10.60 2.83
C PRO A 395 1.69 10.72 1.35
N VAL A 396 2.17 11.80 0.72
CA VAL A 396 1.99 12.09 -0.70
C VAL A 396 3.35 12.14 -1.37
N GLY A 397 3.56 11.30 -2.36
CA GLY A 397 4.81 11.21 -3.11
C GLY A 397 4.59 11.22 -4.62
N PRO A 398 5.62 10.95 -5.41
CA PRO A 398 7.00 10.72 -4.99
C PRO A 398 7.71 12.00 -4.57
N PRO A 399 8.42 12.01 -3.45
CA PRO A 399 9.43 13.02 -3.19
C PRO A 399 10.65 12.78 -4.09
N GLY A 400 11.43 13.78 -4.28
CA GLY A 400 12.44 14.03 -5.30
C GLY A 400 13.44 12.98 -5.79
N HIS A 401 13.77 11.89 -5.08
CA HIS A 401 14.81 10.94 -5.53
C HIS A 401 14.34 10.12 -6.74
N GLY A 402 13.17 9.49 -6.68
CA GLY A 402 12.66 8.63 -7.77
C GLY A 402 12.58 9.35 -9.11
N SER A 403 12.21 10.64 -9.13
CA SER A 403 12.13 11.42 -10.37
C SER A 403 13.46 11.52 -11.16
N GLU A 404 14.60 11.33 -10.47
CA GLU A 404 15.93 11.36 -11.11
C GLU A 404 16.15 10.15 -12.03
N LEU A 405 15.45 9.03 -11.78
CA LEU A 405 15.54 7.83 -12.60
C LEU A 405 15.07 8.09 -14.04
N ARG A 406 14.13 9.01 -14.23
CA ARG A 406 13.63 9.38 -15.57
C ARG A 406 14.70 9.96 -16.48
N ALA A 407 15.77 10.53 -15.92
CA ALA A 407 16.88 11.05 -16.71
C ALA A 407 17.60 9.93 -17.50
N PHE A 408 17.48 8.68 -17.06
CA PHE A 408 18.10 7.54 -17.75
C PHE A 408 17.23 6.95 -18.87
N LEU A 409 15.96 7.31 -19.00
CA LEU A 409 15.01 6.68 -19.93
C LEU A 409 15.43 6.78 -21.41
N ALA A 410 16.12 7.86 -21.78
CA ALA A 410 16.62 8.00 -23.15
C ALA A 410 17.59 6.87 -23.55
N ILE A 411 18.30 6.28 -22.57
CA ILE A 411 19.25 5.19 -22.76
C ILE A 411 18.57 3.83 -22.58
N LEU A 412 17.57 3.75 -21.71
CA LEU A 412 17.07 2.49 -21.18
C LEU A 412 15.82 1.94 -21.87
N ARG A 413 15.23 2.67 -22.82
CA ARG A 413 14.00 2.21 -23.51
C ARG A 413 14.16 0.82 -24.10
N GLY A 414 13.28 -0.13 -23.71
CA GLY A 414 13.27 -1.50 -24.18
C GLY A 414 14.51 -2.32 -23.78
N GLN A 415 15.31 -1.83 -22.85
CA GLN A 415 16.51 -2.53 -22.37
C GLN A 415 16.24 -3.22 -21.03
N PRO A 416 16.79 -4.42 -20.80
CA PRO A 416 16.73 -5.08 -19.51
C PRO A 416 17.59 -4.33 -18.48
N VAL A 417 16.94 -3.85 -17.44
CA VAL A 417 17.53 -3.01 -16.39
C VAL A 417 17.27 -3.60 -15.02
N LEU A 418 18.31 -3.82 -14.25
CA LEU A 418 18.22 -4.17 -12.84
C LEU A 418 18.29 -2.89 -12.00
N TYR A 419 17.28 -2.64 -11.19
CA TYR A 419 17.32 -1.58 -10.18
C TYR A 419 17.79 -2.15 -8.84
N ALA A 420 18.98 -1.78 -8.43
CA ALA A 420 19.57 -2.15 -7.15
C ALA A 420 19.19 -1.12 -6.09
N GLY A 421 17.99 -1.25 -5.52
CA GLY A 421 17.44 -0.37 -4.49
C GLY A 421 16.12 -0.90 -3.95
N GLN A 422 15.56 -0.20 -2.97
CA GLN A 422 14.36 -0.62 -2.26
C GLN A 422 13.09 0.14 -2.68
N ASP A 423 13.20 1.09 -3.61
CA ASP A 423 12.05 1.87 -4.06
C ASP A 423 11.24 1.10 -5.11
N ARG A 424 10.02 0.72 -4.76
CA ARG A 424 9.09 0.04 -5.66
C ARG A 424 8.55 0.93 -6.77
N TYR A 425 8.59 2.25 -6.58
CA TYR A 425 8.23 3.20 -7.63
C TYR A 425 9.29 3.31 -8.71
N ALA A 426 10.48 2.70 -8.53
CA ALA A 426 11.52 2.67 -9.56
C ALA A 426 11.01 2.09 -10.88
N ALA A 427 10.23 1.01 -10.85
CA ALA A 427 9.62 0.44 -12.06
C ALA A 427 8.66 1.44 -12.74
N TYR A 428 7.90 2.21 -11.96
CA TYR A 428 7.03 3.27 -12.48
C TYR A 428 7.83 4.45 -13.05
N GLU A 429 8.89 4.87 -12.38
CA GLU A 429 9.75 5.97 -12.85
C GLU A 429 10.53 5.61 -14.13
N LEU A 430 10.77 4.32 -14.35
CA LEU A 430 11.48 3.76 -15.51
C LEU A 430 10.52 3.18 -16.57
N LEU A 431 9.27 3.66 -16.65
CA LEU A 431 8.30 3.20 -17.64
C LEU A 431 8.86 3.25 -19.06
N GLY A 432 8.77 2.12 -19.78
CA GLY A 432 9.32 1.93 -21.12
C GLY A 432 10.69 1.24 -21.15
N ALA A 433 11.33 1.02 -19.98
CA ALA A 433 12.43 0.09 -19.82
C ALA A 433 11.90 -1.26 -19.32
N ASP A 434 12.61 -2.35 -19.62
CA ASP A 434 12.33 -3.67 -19.08
C ASP A 434 12.99 -3.77 -17.69
N THR A 435 12.30 -3.22 -16.69
CA THR A 435 12.87 -2.97 -15.36
C THR A 435 12.58 -4.13 -14.42
N HIS A 436 13.63 -4.71 -13.88
CA HIS A 436 13.61 -5.73 -12.83
C HIS A 436 13.98 -5.10 -11.48
N VAL A 437 13.19 -5.38 -10.46
CA VAL A 437 13.38 -4.83 -9.11
C VAL A 437 13.46 -5.95 -8.07
N PRO A 438 14.23 -5.81 -7.00
CA PRO A 438 14.37 -6.84 -5.97
C PRO A 438 13.14 -6.89 -5.06
N LEU A 439 12.01 -7.34 -5.59
CA LEU A 439 10.76 -7.48 -4.86
C LEU A 439 10.53 -8.94 -4.54
N VAL A 440 10.39 -9.26 -3.26
CA VAL A 440 10.08 -10.61 -2.75
C VAL A 440 8.76 -11.14 -3.31
N GLU A 441 7.86 -10.25 -3.73
CA GLU A 441 6.54 -10.59 -4.27
C GLU A 441 6.56 -11.02 -5.75
N PHE A 442 7.72 -10.94 -6.41
CA PHE A 442 7.91 -11.40 -7.79
C PHE A 442 9.02 -12.45 -7.90
N PRO A 443 8.83 -13.64 -7.32
CA PRO A 443 9.85 -14.70 -7.41
C PRO A 443 10.17 -15.09 -8.87
N ASP A 444 9.28 -14.82 -9.80
CA ASP A 444 9.43 -15.19 -11.22
C ASP A 444 10.03 -14.06 -12.09
N ASP A 445 10.29 -12.88 -11.50
CA ASP A 445 10.91 -11.76 -12.23
C ASP A 445 12.41 -12.00 -12.58
N GLY A 446 12.90 -13.19 -12.26
CA GLY A 446 14.27 -13.58 -12.55
C GLY A 446 15.33 -12.88 -11.69
N VAL A 447 14.92 -12.07 -10.73
CA VAL A 447 15.83 -11.45 -9.76
C VAL A 447 16.06 -12.40 -8.60
N SER A 448 17.27 -12.98 -8.56
CA SER A 448 17.68 -13.85 -7.46
C SER A 448 18.67 -13.13 -6.56
N PRO A 449 18.46 -13.18 -5.23
CA PRO A 449 19.40 -12.61 -4.29
C PRO A 449 20.74 -13.38 -4.31
N ASN A 450 21.79 -12.75 -3.85
CA ASN A 450 22.98 -13.45 -3.41
C ASN A 450 22.65 -14.19 -2.12
N PRO A 451 22.88 -15.51 -2.02
CA PRO A 451 22.62 -16.27 -0.80
C PRO A 451 23.35 -15.74 0.43
N GLU A 452 24.52 -15.15 0.23
CA GLU A 452 25.34 -14.61 1.29
C GLU A 452 24.91 -13.20 1.74
N LYS A 453 24.24 -12.43 0.86
CA LYS A 453 23.69 -11.09 1.15
C LYS A 453 22.25 -10.97 0.64
N PRO A 454 21.29 -11.71 1.21
CA PRO A 454 19.92 -11.63 0.80
C PRO A 454 19.34 -10.24 1.13
N PHE A 455 18.56 -9.66 0.22
CA PHE A 455 17.92 -8.36 0.46
C PHE A 455 16.64 -8.44 1.30
N ASP A 456 16.27 -9.62 1.77
CA ASP A 456 15.18 -9.84 2.72
C ASP A 456 15.70 -10.19 4.12
N THR A 457 16.50 -9.32 4.70
CA THR A 457 17.20 -9.58 5.96
C THR A 457 16.50 -9.03 7.20
N GLY A 458 15.19 -8.97 7.27
CA GLY A 458 14.47 -8.52 8.47
C GLY A 458 14.63 -7.02 8.74
N ASP A 459 15.00 -6.65 9.98
CA ASP A 459 15.09 -5.24 10.42
C ASP A 459 16.44 -4.57 10.09
N ALA A 460 17.42 -5.32 9.58
CA ALA A 460 18.74 -4.78 9.24
C ALA A 460 18.73 -4.27 7.78
N TYR A 461 18.90 -2.98 7.62
CA TYR A 461 18.95 -2.33 6.29
C TYR A 461 20.38 -2.27 5.80
N SER A 462 20.84 -3.35 5.19
CA SER A 462 22.03 -3.29 4.33
C SER A 462 21.68 -2.54 3.04
N PRO A 463 22.59 -1.77 2.45
CA PRO A 463 22.41 -1.26 1.10
C PRO A 463 22.09 -2.40 0.15
N ILE A 464 21.10 -2.20 -0.75
CA ILE A 464 20.93 -3.06 -1.90
C ILE A 464 21.83 -2.52 -3.00
N ASP A 465 22.83 -3.28 -3.36
CA ASP A 465 23.88 -2.94 -4.32
C ASP A 465 24.28 -4.15 -5.17
N PHE A 466 25.40 -4.12 -5.86
CA PHE A 466 25.85 -5.22 -6.71
C PHE A 466 26.00 -6.56 -5.98
N ASP A 467 26.39 -6.52 -4.73
CA ASP A 467 26.64 -7.72 -3.93
C ASP A 467 25.36 -8.42 -3.49
N SER A 468 24.25 -7.70 -3.54
CA SER A 468 22.94 -8.23 -3.15
C SER A 468 22.35 -9.21 -4.18
N PHE A 469 22.94 -9.32 -5.38
CA PHE A 469 22.38 -10.11 -6.47
C PHE A 469 23.24 -11.31 -6.86
N SER A 470 22.57 -12.39 -7.23
CA SER A 470 23.25 -13.55 -7.81
C SER A 470 23.89 -13.19 -9.17
N ARG A 471 24.96 -13.89 -9.52
CA ARG A 471 25.63 -13.77 -10.81
C ARG A 471 24.65 -13.92 -11.99
N GLY A 472 23.71 -14.87 -11.88
CA GLY A 472 22.68 -15.09 -12.91
C GLY A 472 21.81 -13.85 -13.13
N THR A 473 21.43 -13.15 -12.08
CA THR A 473 20.68 -11.89 -12.15
C THR A 473 21.53 -10.81 -12.84
N LEU A 474 22.76 -10.62 -12.40
CA LEU A 474 23.65 -9.61 -12.99
C LEU A 474 23.89 -9.88 -14.49
N ASN A 475 24.06 -11.14 -14.90
CA ASN A 475 24.35 -11.51 -16.28
C ASN A 475 23.15 -11.37 -17.23
N ARG A 476 21.93 -11.33 -16.71
CA ARG A 476 20.72 -11.07 -17.50
C ARG A 476 20.44 -9.58 -17.75
N SER A 477 21.08 -8.70 -16.99
CA SER A 477 20.80 -7.26 -17.01
C SER A 477 21.83 -6.51 -17.83
N SER A 478 21.44 -5.94 -18.96
CA SER A 478 22.34 -5.10 -19.77
C SER A 478 22.77 -3.83 -19.03
N TYR A 479 21.92 -3.37 -18.12
CA TYR A 479 22.14 -2.17 -17.30
C TYR A 479 21.78 -2.45 -15.84
N VAL A 480 22.50 -1.79 -14.94
CA VAL A 480 22.21 -1.79 -13.51
C VAL A 480 22.15 -0.35 -13.01
N ILE A 481 21.14 -0.03 -12.20
CA ILE A 481 21.06 1.26 -11.50
C ILE A 481 21.27 0.99 -10.02
N THR A 482 22.24 1.68 -9.42
CA THR A 482 22.50 1.63 -7.98
C THR A 482 22.26 2.98 -7.34
N GLY A 483 21.99 3.00 -6.04
CA GLY A 483 22.09 4.22 -5.23
C GLY A 483 23.52 4.77 -5.28
N ARG A 484 23.67 6.09 -5.10
CA ARG A 484 24.97 6.78 -5.09
C ARG A 484 25.54 6.97 -3.69
N ALA A 485 24.92 6.38 -2.68
CA ALA A 485 25.47 6.43 -1.32
C ALA A 485 26.89 5.85 -1.29
N ALA A 486 27.82 6.53 -0.63
CA ALA A 486 29.21 6.08 -0.54
C ALA A 486 29.37 4.76 0.26
N TRP A 487 28.31 4.38 0.98
CA TRP A 487 28.21 3.13 1.72
C TRP A 487 27.90 1.90 0.85
N ASN A 488 27.60 2.10 -0.45
CA ASN A 488 27.30 0.99 -1.36
C ASN A 488 28.58 0.32 -1.86
N SER A 489 28.48 -0.99 -2.12
CA SER A 489 29.52 -1.78 -2.77
C SER A 489 29.88 -1.22 -4.15
N GLN A 490 31.12 -1.41 -4.53
CA GLN A 490 31.64 -1.00 -5.84
C GLN A 490 31.06 -1.87 -6.95
N ALA A 491 30.89 -1.25 -8.13
CA ALA A 491 30.57 -2.03 -9.33
C ALA A 491 31.70 -3.00 -9.67
N PRO A 492 31.37 -4.24 -10.10
CA PRO A 492 32.35 -5.16 -10.68
C PRO A 492 33.07 -4.54 -11.86
N PRO A 493 34.31 -5.00 -12.15
CA PRO A 493 35.10 -4.49 -13.30
C PRO A 493 34.44 -4.64 -14.66
N ASN A 494 33.50 -5.59 -14.81
CA ASN A 494 32.71 -5.81 -16.01
C ASN A 494 31.53 -4.84 -16.17
N PHE A 495 31.36 -3.88 -15.25
CA PHE A 495 30.38 -2.82 -15.36
C PHE A 495 31.08 -1.46 -15.52
N LYS A 496 30.62 -0.68 -16.49
CA LYS A 496 31.12 0.67 -16.76
C LYS A 496 30.06 1.70 -16.42
N ARG A 497 30.42 2.68 -15.59
CA ARG A 497 29.57 3.85 -15.34
C ARG A 497 29.37 4.64 -16.62
N ILE A 498 28.10 4.90 -16.99
CA ILE A 498 27.75 5.65 -18.22
C ILE A 498 27.00 6.95 -17.91
N ALA A 499 26.26 7.02 -16.79
CA ALA A 499 25.56 8.22 -16.35
C ALA A 499 25.41 8.23 -14.83
N SER A 500 25.12 9.39 -14.26
CA SER A 500 24.75 9.54 -12.84
C SER A 500 23.87 10.76 -12.63
N THR A 501 23.04 10.67 -11.60
CA THR A 501 22.26 11.77 -11.02
C THR A 501 22.79 12.06 -9.60
N PRO A 502 22.27 13.03 -8.88
CA PRO A 502 22.62 13.21 -7.46
C PRO A 502 22.44 11.97 -6.60
N SER A 503 21.40 11.16 -6.88
CA SER A 503 21.02 10.01 -6.05
C SER A 503 21.39 8.64 -6.63
N TYR A 504 21.63 8.52 -7.95
CA TYR A 504 21.79 7.24 -8.64
C TYR A 504 22.98 7.23 -9.60
N VAL A 505 23.47 6.01 -9.86
CA VAL A 505 24.47 5.73 -10.91
C VAL A 505 23.92 4.68 -11.86
N LEU A 506 24.05 4.94 -13.16
CA LEU A 506 23.72 4.00 -14.23
C LEU A 506 24.97 3.30 -14.73
N TRP A 507 24.97 1.98 -14.69
CA TRP A 507 26.06 1.11 -15.11
C TRP A 507 25.63 0.32 -16.34
N LYS A 508 26.56 0.11 -17.27
CA LYS A 508 26.39 -0.76 -18.44
C LYS A 508 27.27 -1.98 -18.28
N GLN A 509 26.73 -3.17 -18.46
CA GLN A 509 27.51 -4.40 -18.51
C GLN A 509 28.35 -4.43 -19.78
N THR A 510 29.64 -4.77 -19.65
CA THR A 510 30.62 -4.84 -20.75
C THR A 510 31.07 -6.27 -21.07
N GLY A 511 30.69 -7.22 -20.22
CA GLY A 511 30.96 -8.65 -20.32
C GLY A 511 30.30 -9.40 -19.17
N PRO A 512 30.28 -10.74 -19.19
CA PRO A 512 29.68 -11.52 -18.14
C PRO A 512 30.40 -11.32 -16.80
N THR A 513 29.66 -11.39 -15.71
CA THR A 513 30.21 -11.40 -14.35
C THR A 513 30.92 -12.74 -14.13
N PRO A 514 32.22 -12.75 -13.74
CA PRO A 514 32.98 -13.96 -13.55
C PRO A 514 32.39 -14.89 -12.47
N GLU A 515 32.62 -16.21 -12.59
CA GLU A 515 32.17 -17.20 -11.59
C GLU A 515 32.86 -17.08 -10.26
N ASN A 516 34.10 -16.70 -10.31
CA ASN A 516 35.04 -16.61 -9.19
C ASN A 516 35.01 -15.26 -8.47
N ARG A 517 34.00 -14.44 -8.72
CA ARG A 517 33.81 -13.23 -7.95
C ARG A 517 33.02 -13.51 -6.69
N HIS A 518 33.59 -13.21 -5.56
CA HIS A 518 33.00 -13.39 -4.26
C HIS A 518 33.01 -12.10 -3.45
N VAL A 519 32.03 -11.97 -2.58
CA VAL A 519 31.91 -10.91 -1.59
C VAL A 519 32.17 -11.50 -0.24
N LEU A 520 33.03 -10.88 0.53
CA LEU A 520 33.23 -11.23 1.93
C LEU A 520 32.15 -10.51 2.74
N LEU A 521 31.30 -11.28 3.41
CA LEU A 521 30.22 -10.75 4.22
C LEU A 521 30.52 -10.92 5.69
N GLU A 522 30.82 -9.81 6.34
CA GLU A 522 30.79 -9.71 7.79
C GLU A 522 29.93 -8.51 8.16
N GLY A 523 28.68 -8.76 8.51
CA GLY A 523 27.77 -7.72 8.92
C GLY A 523 26.96 -7.06 7.78
N THR A 524 26.48 -5.84 8.01
CA THR A 524 25.55 -5.11 7.13
C THR A 524 26.22 -4.11 6.19
N GLY A 525 27.54 -4.03 6.17
CA GLY A 525 28.31 -3.06 5.40
C GLY A 525 28.61 -3.49 3.97
N ALA A 526 29.17 -2.57 3.19
CA ALA A 526 29.56 -2.81 1.80
C ALA A 526 30.96 -3.48 1.70
N GLY A 527 31.58 -3.87 2.76
CA GLY A 527 32.87 -4.54 2.75
C GLY A 527 33.13 -5.29 4.06
N ALA A 528 34.16 -6.13 4.06
CA ALA A 528 34.58 -6.91 5.21
C ALA A 528 36.09 -6.85 5.41
N LEU A 529 36.53 -7.01 6.66
CA LEU A 529 37.95 -7.11 6.99
C LEU A 529 38.50 -8.48 6.58
N ALA A 530 39.46 -8.50 5.67
CA ALA A 530 40.18 -9.70 5.30
C ALA A 530 41.23 -10.04 6.40
N GLY A 531 40.76 -10.50 7.57
CA GLY A 531 41.59 -10.79 8.73
C GLY A 531 42.48 -12.01 8.53
N CYS A 532 43.79 -11.82 8.34
CA CYS A 532 44.74 -12.89 8.08
C CYS A 532 44.98 -13.86 9.26
N ALA A 533 44.43 -13.59 10.43
CA ALA A 533 44.45 -14.54 11.54
C ALA A 533 43.53 -15.76 11.25
N ALA A 534 42.49 -15.61 10.48
CA ALA A 534 41.57 -16.69 10.11
C ALA A 534 42.19 -17.61 9.05
N PRO A 535 42.25 -18.95 9.26
CA PRO A 535 42.86 -19.88 8.32
C PRO A 535 42.21 -19.85 6.93
N GLU A 536 40.93 -19.79 6.86
CA GLU A 536 40.11 -19.70 5.60
C GLU A 536 40.47 -18.45 4.81
N ILE A 537 40.62 -17.32 5.44
CA ILE A 537 41.02 -16.05 4.77
C ILE A 537 42.45 -16.14 4.28
N ARG A 538 43.34 -16.77 5.08
CA ARG A 538 44.75 -16.96 4.69
C ARG A 538 44.88 -17.86 3.46
N LEU A 539 44.09 -18.92 3.36
CA LEU A 539 44.05 -19.78 2.20
C LEU A 539 43.52 -18.99 0.96
N LEU A 540 42.46 -18.27 1.11
CA LEU A 540 41.87 -17.42 0.04
C LEU A 540 42.89 -16.39 -0.46
N LEU A 541 43.59 -15.70 0.46
CA LEU A 541 44.58 -14.69 0.08
C LEU A 541 45.85 -15.28 -0.53
N GLY A 542 46.07 -16.58 -0.41
CA GLY A 542 47.15 -17.31 -1.08
C GLY A 542 46.91 -17.54 -2.56
N ASP A 543 45.67 -17.46 -3.01
CA ASP A 543 45.29 -17.66 -4.43
C ASP A 543 45.74 -16.50 -5.30
N PRO A 544 46.11 -16.77 -6.58
CA PRO A 544 46.32 -15.71 -7.53
C PRO A 544 45.00 -15.02 -7.82
N GLY A 545 44.95 -13.68 -7.75
CA GLY A 545 43.70 -12.93 -7.96
C GLY A 545 43.81 -11.47 -7.58
N ARG A 546 42.66 -10.79 -7.52
CA ARG A 546 42.56 -9.36 -7.22
C ARG A 546 41.49 -9.14 -6.16
N ALA A 547 41.68 -8.11 -5.33
CA ALA A 547 40.67 -7.61 -4.42
C ALA A 547 40.41 -6.11 -4.65
N GLY A 548 39.15 -5.72 -4.60
CA GLY A 548 38.75 -4.31 -4.51
C GLY A 548 38.80 -3.90 -3.04
N LEU A 549 39.64 -2.91 -2.72
CA LEU A 549 39.70 -2.37 -1.36
C LEU A 549 38.53 -1.44 -1.10
N PHE A 550 37.92 -1.59 0.05
CA PHE A 550 36.94 -0.67 0.59
C PHE A 550 37.58 0.17 1.68
N PRO A 551 37.49 1.49 1.69
CA PRO A 551 38.12 2.29 2.73
C PRO A 551 37.46 2.04 4.08
N ALA A 552 38.24 2.12 5.16
CA ALA A 552 37.73 2.01 6.52
C ALA A 552 36.69 3.15 6.75
N VAL A 553 35.49 2.79 7.20
CA VAL A 553 34.38 3.69 7.40
C VAL A 553 34.21 4.06 8.86
N VAL A 554 33.60 5.21 9.11
CA VAL A 554 33.12 5.62 10.42
C VAL A 554 31.60 5.60 10.42
N VAL A 555 31.02 4.78 11.29
CA VAL A 555 29.57 4.62 11.42
C VAL A 555 29.10 5.27 12.70
N GLY A 556 28.14 6.20 12.59
CA GLY A 556 27.36 6.72 13.69
C GLY A 556 26.07 5.91 13.80
N PRO A 557 25.93 5.04 14.81
CA PRO A 557 24.80 4.15 14.91
C PRO A 557 23.50 4.92 15.18
N LYS A 558 22.37 4.35 14.78
CA LYS A 558 21.02 4.91 15.00
C LYS A 558 20.78 5.35 16.44
N ALA A 559 21.27 4.58 17.40
CA ALA A 559 21.07 4.85 18.83
C ALA A 559 21.88 6.04 19.37
N SER A 560 22.83 6.59 18.60
CA SER A 560 23.67 7.70 19.05
C SER A 560 23.10 9.10 18.79
N TRP A 561 21.92 9.18 18.18
CA TRP A 561 21.20 10.46 18.03
C TRP A 561 20.66 10.93 19.39
N ASP A 562 21.11 12.12 19.85
CA ASP A 562 20.87 12.63 21.22
C ASP A 562 19.39 12.88 21.56
N ASN A 563 18.60 13.34 20.60
CA ASN A 563 17.16 13.51 20.73
C ASN A 563 16.34 12.37 20.09
N GLY A 564 17.00 11.20 19.90
CA GLY A 564 16.39 10.04 19.28
C GLY A 564 16.38 10.10 17.74
N SER A 565 15.90 9.01 17.15
CA SER A 565 15.92 8.74 15.71
C SER A 565 14.55 8.94 15.03
N ILE A 566 13.54 9.42 15.76
CA ILE A 566 12.19 9.74 15.25
C ILE A 566 11.95 11.22 15.50
N LEU A 567 11.90 11.99 14.42
CA LEU A 567 11.83 13.44 14.48
C LEU A 567 10.53 13.94 13.86
N GLY A 568 9.79 14.77 14.59
CA GLY A 568 8.66 15.55 14.07
C GLY A 568 9.14 16.73 13.21
N THR A 569 8.22 17.54 12.70
CA THR A 569 8.51 18.76 11.97
C THR A 569 9.19 19.80 12.88
N GLY A 570 10.23 20.49 12.37
CA GLY A 570 10.99 21.49 13.12
C GLY A 570 11.90 20.93 14.24
N ALA A 571 12.01 19.60 14.34
CA ALA A 571 12.84 18.95 15.36
C ALA A 571 14.31 18.85 14.94
N GLU A 572 15.20 18.77 15.93
CA GLU A 572 16.64 18.59 15.74
C GLU A 572 17.13 17.39 16.55
N SER A 573 18.12 16.66 15.99
CA SER A 573 18.89 15.67 16.70
C SER A 573 20.35 15.70 16.24
N SER A 574 21.29 15.39 17.13
CA SER A 574 22.70 15.44 16.80
C SER A 574 23.40 14.15 17.21
N GLN A 575 24.50 13.86 16.53
CA GLN A 575 25.45 12.83 16.94
C GLN A 575 26.88 13.25 16.60
N SER A 576 27.86 12.67 17.30
CA SER A 576 29.28 12.94 17.06
C SER A 576 29.95 11.77 16.38
N LEU A 577 30.74 12.05 15.33
CA LEU A 577 31.62 11.07 14.69
C LEU A 577 33.06 11.47 14.94
N LYS A 578 33.90 10.50 15.32
CA LYS A 578 35.36 10.71 15.42
C LYS A 578 35.97 10.51 14.05
N LEU A 579 36.21 11.60 13.33
CA LEU A 579 36.75 11.58 11.98
C LEU A 579 38.23 11.97 11.98
N PRO A 580 39.13 11.16 11.41
CA PRO A 580 40.45 11.62 11.02
C PRO A 580 40.42 12.87 10.13
N SER A 581 41.53 13.61 10.07
CA SER A 581 41.67 14.72 9.13
C SER A 581 41.59 14.20 7.67
N GLY A 582 40.88 14.89 6.84
CA GLY A 582 40.69 14.52 5.44
C GLY A 582 39.26 14.77 4.92
N SER A 583 39.04 14.36 3.70
CA SER A 583 37.76 14.52 3.00
C SER A 583 36.91 13.26 3.12
N TRP A 584 35.64 13.43 3.48
CA TRP A 584 34.71 12.35 3.79
C TRP A 584 33.42 12.49 3.01
N ASN A 585 33.00 11.45 2.29
CA ASN A 585 31.67 11.36 1.70
C ASN A 585 30.70 10.86 2.77
N LEU A 586 29.65 11.62 3.02
CA LEU A 586 28.61 11.27 3.99
C LEU A 586 27.45 10.54 3.32
N SER A 587 26.91 9.56 4.01
CA SER A 587 25.66 8.87 3.66
C SER A 587 24.77 8.80 4.90
N LEU A 588 23.52 9.16 4.76
CA LEU A 588 22.53 9.07 5.83
C LEU A 588 21.45 8.09 5.45
N GLN A 589 21.12 7.18 6.36
CA GLN A 589 19.94 6.34 6.26
C GLN A 589 18.76 7.11 6.82
N TYR A 590 17.72 7.33 6.01
CA TYR A 590 16.52 8.01 6.48
C TYR A 590 15.28 7.72 5.62
N PHE A 591 14.12 7.87 6.27
CA PHE A 591 12.81 7.95 5.68
C PHE A 591 12.14 9.23 6.19
N SER A 592 11.70 10.11 5.30
CA SER A 592 11.11 11.39 5.71
C SER A 592 10.07 11.90 4.71
N PRO A 593 8.87 12.31 5.15
CA PRO A 593 7.88 12.96 4.29
C PRO A 593 8.22 14.42 3.97
N PHE A 594 9.26 14.98 4.55
CA PHE A 594 9.73 16.36 4.37
C PHE A 594 11.25 16.42 4.24
N ASP A 595 11.76 17.56 3.74
CA ASP A 595 13.19 17.77 3.59
C ASP A 595 13.89 17.83 4.95
N LEU A 596 15.17 17.41 4.97
CA LEU A 596 16.06 17.46 6.11
C LEU A 596 17.24 18.37 5.81
N THR A 597 17.90 18.88 6.85
CA THR A 597 19.16 19.60 6.72
C THR A 597 20.18 18.96 7.65
N LEU A 598 21.28 18.46 7.09
CA LEU A 598 22.43 17.96 7.84
C LEU A 598 23.49 19.05 7.89
N SER A 599 23.94 19.41 9.08
CA SER A 599 24.93 20.47 9.30
C SER A 599 26.03 20.03 10.27
N ALA A 600 27.22 20.62 10.09
CA ALA A 600 28.38 20.50 10.96
C ALA A 600 29.23 21.78 10.81
N PRO A 601 30.26 22.03 11.60
CA PRO A 601 31.11 23.21 11.45
C PRO A 601 31.65 23.37 10.03
N GLY A 602 31.23 24.46 9.35
CA GLY A 602 31.60 24.75 7.96
C GLY A 602 30.89 23.91 6.89
N PHE A 603 29.84 23.17 7.26
CA PHE A 603 29.09 22.29 6.37
C PHE A 603 27.59 22.42 6.59
N SER A 604 26.83 22.43 5.50
CA SER A 604 25.36 22.36 5.52
C SER A 604 24.87 21.76 4.21
N GLU A 605 24.12 20.66 4.29
CA GLU A 605 23.56 19.97 3.13
C GLU A 605 22.06 19.77 3.31
N LYS A 606 21.30 20.10 2.25
CA LYS A 606 19.86 19.89 2.22
C LYS A 606 19.54 18.54 1.60
N LEU A 607 18.92 17.66 2.37
CA LEU A 607 18.50 16.33 1.95
C LEU A 607 17.03 16.36 1.55
N LYS A 608 16.73 15.76 0.40
CA LYS A 608 15.35 15.68 -0.10
C LYS A 608 14.50 14.75 0.77
N ALA A 609 13.20 15.02 0.84
CA ALA A 609 12.25 14.06 1.37
C ALA A 609 12.42 12.68 0.69
N ALA A 610 12.34 11.59 1.44
CA ALA A 610 12.49 10.23 0.95
C ALA A 610 11.44 9.33 1.61
N LEU A 611 10.51 8.82 0.80
CA LEU A 611 9.47 7.89 1.22
C LEU A 611 9.68 6.48 0.63
N ASP A 612 10.86 6.25 0.10
CA ASP A 612 11.36 5.01 -0.46
C ASP A 612 12.10 4.18 0.61
N GLY A 613 12.31 2.92 0.33
CA GLY A 613 13.05 2.01 1.22
C GLY A 613 12.21 1.35 2.30
N GLN A 614 10.89 1.58 2.38
CA GLN A 614 10.03 0.77 3.23
C GLN A 614 9.69 -0.56 2.56
N ARG A 615 9.82 -1.64 3.32
CA ARG A 615 9.32 -2.94 2.89
C ARG A 615 7.80 -2.97 2.99
N PRO A 616 7.10 -3.55 2.00
CA PRO A 616 5.65 -3.63 2.01
C PRO A 616 5.08 -4.38 3.21
N ASN A 617 5.84 -5.34 3.71
CA ASN A 617 5.39 -6.28 4.72
C ASN A 617 5.91 -5.97 6.13
N THR A 618 6.80 -5.03 6.28
CA THR A 618 7.32 -4.57 7.56
C THR A 618 6.96 -3.12 7.75
N ILE A 619 5.72 -2.85 8.10
CA ILE A 619 5.32 -1.55 8.60
C ILE A 619 5.75 -1.48 10.07
N SER A 620 7.05 -1.52 10.30
CA SER A 620 7.58 -1.12 11.59
C SER A 620 7.77 0.40 11.53
N LEU A 621 7.22 1.09 12.50
CA LEU A 621 7.47 2.52 12.73
C LEU A 621 8.96 2.83 12.97
N GLY A 622 9.80 1.81 13.01
CA GLY A 622 11.23 1.93 13.20
C GLY A 622 12.07 1.83 11.93
N ASN A 623 11.44 1.70 10.76
CA ASN A 623 12.17 1.63 9.50
C ASN A 623 12.79 2.98 9.15
N SER A 624 14.11 3.02 9.14
CA SER A 624 14.88 4.24 8.85
C SER A 624 15.12 4.48 7.35
N GLY A 625 14.48 3.71 6.45
CA GLY A 625 14.65 3.87 5.00
C GLY A 625 15.98 3.34 4.45
N GLN A 626 16.32 3.74 3.23
CA GLN A 626 17.60 3.40 2.61
C GLN A 626 18.63 4.52 2.79
N PHE A 627 19.88 4.23 2.45
CA PHE A 627 20.97 5.21 2.50
C PHE A 627 20.95 6.14 1.29
N TRP A 628 21.10 7.44 1.57
CA TRP A 628 21.18 8.48 0.56
C TRP A 628 22.48 9.29 0.71
N PRO A 629 23.05 9.85 -0.37
CA PRO A 629 24.16 10.76 -0.28
C PRO A 629 23.79 11.97 0.60
N ALA A 630 24.67 12.29 1.56
CA ALA A 630 24.49 13.37 2.50
C ALA A 630 25.58 14.45 2.43
N GLY A 631 26.25 14.55 1.27
CA GLY A 631 27.26 15.54 0.99
C GLY A 631 28.69 15.12 1.26
N ARG A 632 29.62 16.05 1.14
CA ARG A 632 31.05 15.85 1.38
C ARG A 632 31.55 16.80 2.44
N TYR A 633 32.19 16.25 3.46
CA TYR A 633 32.71 16.98 4.62
C TYR A 633 34.22 16.97 4.66
N GLU A 634 34.86 18.12 4.92
CA GLU A 634 36.31 18.24 5.12
C GLU A 634 36.61 18.30 6.62
N SER A 635 37.11 17.19 7.18
CA SER A 635 37.47 17.07 8.60
C SER A 635 38.86 17.61 8.88
N LYS A 636 39.00 18.34 9.97
CA LYS A 636 40.28 18.76 10.53
C LYS A 636 40.87 17.74 11.51
N GLY A 637 40.15 16.64 11.75
CA GLY A 637 40.46 15.61 12.76
C GLY A 637 39.78 15.88 14.09
N GLY A 638 39.37 14.78 14.76
CA GLY A 638 38.71 14.81 16.07
C GLY A 638 37.24 14.50 16.03
N ASP A 639 36.53 14.86 17.11
CA ASP A 639 35.09 14.65 17.24
C ASP A 639 34.34 15.76 16.50
N VAL A 640 33.53 15.36 15.53
CA VAL A 640 32.69 16.26 14.72
C VAL A 640 31.24 16.02 15.08
N ARG A 641 30.57 17.05 15.57
CA ARG A 641 29.12 17.01 15.85
C ARG A 641 28.35 17.35 14.60
N PHE A 642 27.54 16.40 14.15
CA PHE A 642 26.58 16.55 13.08
C PHE A 642 25.19 16.78 13.67
N THR A 643 24.48 17.81 13.18
CA THR A 643 23.13 18.13 13.58
C THR A 643 22.20 17.95 12.39
N LEU A 644 21.16 17.15 12.56
CA LEU A 644 20.09 16.95 11.60
C LEU A 644 18.86 17.70 12.07
N ARG A 645 18.34 18.56 11.19
CA ARG A 645 17.09 19.29 11.40
C ARG A 645 16.06 18.92 10.35
N THR A 646 14.82 18.74 10.79
CA THR A 646 13.67 18.57 9.91
C THR A 646 13.11 19.91 9.48
N ALA A 647 12.42 19.95 8.32
CA ALA A 647 11.72 21.15 7.87
C ALA A 647 10.62 21.56 8.86
N ASP A 648 10.40 22.87 8.97
CA ASP A 648 9.31 23.40 9.78
C ASP A 648 7.94 23.08 9.15
N ALA A 649 6.93 22.86 10.01
CA ALA A 649 5.57 22.64 9.55
C ALA A 649 4.99 23.90 8.90
N SER A 650 4.28 23.74 7.80
CA SER A 650 3.49 24.82 7.19
C SER A 650 2.35 25.27 8.11
N ALA A 651 1.78 26.45 7.86
CA ALA A 651 0.64 26.95 8.63
C ALA A 651 -0.55 25.97 8.63
N LEU A 652 -0.82 25.32 7.48
CA LEU A 652 -1.90 24.33 7.36
C LEU A 652 -1.57 23.04 8.12
N GLN A 653 -0.32 22.60 8.10
CA GLN A 653 0.13 21.44 8.87
C GLN A 653 0.00 21.71 10.38
N ASN A 654 0.43 22.87 10.85
CA ASN A 654 0.26 23.29 12.25
C ASN A 654 -1.22 23.35 12.65
N LEU A 655 -2.07 23.97 11.82
CA LEU A 655 -3.51 24.08 12.10
C LEU A 655 -4.21 22.73 12.12
N SER A 656 -3.82 21.80 11.22
CA SER A 656 -4.40 20.46 11.15
C SER A 656 -3.87 19.52 12.25
N GLY A 657 -2.79 19.89 12.95
CA GLY A 657 -2.09 19.01 13.88
C GLY A 657 -1.41 17.82 13.16
N TYR A 658 -0.85 18.06 11.98
CA TYR A 658 -0.11 17.05 11.20
C TYR A 658 1.01 16.42 12.04
N ASP A 659 1.06 15.09 12.06
CA ASP A 659 2.02 14.30 12.85
C ASP A 659 2.98 13.52 11.93
N GLY A 660 3.51 14.20 10.91
CA GLY A 660 4.54 13.61 10.05
C GLY A 660 5.83 13.37 10.81
N LYS A 661 6.43 12.19 10.62
CA LYS A 661 7.68 11.80 11.30
C LYS A 661 8.75 11.39 10.30
N ALA A 662 9.96 11.89 10.51
CA ALA A 662 11.15 11.38 9.90
C ALA A 662 11.74 10.26 10.77
N TYR A 663 12.16 9.17 10.14
CA TYR A 663 12.87 8.07 10.77
C TYR A 663 14.30 8.10 10.29
N VAL A 664 15.24 8.28 11.21
CA VAL A 664 16.66 8.45 10.91
C VAL A 664 17.43 7.23 11.42
N GLY A 665 18.27 6.68 10.57
CA GLY A 665 19.13 5.54 10.88
C GLY A 665 20.57 5.96 11.13
N GLU A 666 21.47 5.25 10.49
CA GLU A 666 22.91 5.44 10.62
C GLU A 666 23.39 6.62 9.77
N LEU A 667 24.34 7.39 10.31
CA LEU A 667 25.17 8.33 9.58
C LEU A 667 26.52 7.70 9.31
N VAL A 668 26.86 7.50 8.04
CA VAL A 668 28.10 6.84 7.64
C VAL A 668 29.02 7.82 6.93
N ALA A 669 30.27 7.87 7.34
CA ALA A 669 31.31 8.63 6.70
C ALA A 669 32.33 7.68 6.06
N VAL A 670 32.54 7.85 4.75
CA VAL A 670 33.48 7.06 3.95
C VAL A 670 34.58 7.99 3.42
N PRO A 671 35.88 7.67 3.58
CA PRO A 671 36.94 8.49 3.00
C PRO A 671 36.73 8.73 1.50
N ALA A 672 36.90 9.98 1.07
CA ALA A 672 36.72 10.36 -0.32
C ALA A 672 37.92 10.02 -1.21
N GLU A 673 38.50 8.86 -0.96
CA GLU A 673 39.61 8.31 -1.73
C GLU A 673 39.10 7.49 -2.91
N PRO A 674 39.88 7.43 -4.01
CA PRO A 674 39.53 6.54 -5.11
C PRO A 674 39.66 5.08 -4.67
N HIS A 675 38.71 4.26 -5.10
CA HIS A 675 38.78 2.83 -4.88
C HIS A 675 40.01 2.22 -5.56
N ARG A 676 40.69 1.34 -4.85
CA ARG A 676 41.91 0.68 -5.33
C ARG A 676 41.69 -0.81 -5.49
N THR A 677 42.24 -1.37 -6.53
CA THR A 677 42.33 -2.82 -6.72
C THR A 677 43.77 -3.27 -6.45
N VAL A 678 43.93 -4.30 -5.63
CA VAL A 678 45.21 -4.87 -5.28
C VAL A 678 45.29 -6.36 -5.62
N PRO A 679 46.48 -6.95 -5.78
CA PRO A 679 46.59 -8.40 -5.79
C PRO A 679 46.00 -8.99 -4.51
N LEU A 680 45.30 -10.13 -4.61
CA LEU A 680 44.57 -10.73 -3.50
C LEU A 680 45.49 -10.94 -2.26
N ARG A 681 46.75 -11.40 -2.47
CA ARG A 681 47.77 -11.54 -1.44
C ARG A 681 48.15 -10.25 -0.68
N ALA A 682 47.89 -9.09 -1.30
CA ALA A 682 48.12 -7.79 -0.69
C ALA A 682 46.93 -7.24 0.10
N ALA A 683 45.81 -7.93 0.13
CA ALA A 683 44.60 -7.54 0.81
C ALA A 683 44.54 -7.96 2.30
N CYS A 684 45.63 -8.58 2.80
CA CYS A 684 45.77 -9.03 4.18
C CYS A 684 45.52 -7.88 5.17
N ASP A 685 44.66 -8.11 6.15
CA ASP A 685 44.23 -7.13 7.17
C ASP A 685 43.70 -5.79 6.61
N GLN A 686 43.24 -5.81 5.38
CA GLN A 686 42.57 -4.67 4.77
C GLN A 686 41.06 -4.92 4.63
N TRP A 687 40.28 -3.85 4.61
CA TRP A 687 38.88 -3.92 4.24
C TRP A 687 38.77 -4.12 2.74
N ILE A 688 38.06 -5.19 2.33
CA ILE A 688 37.78 -5.51 0.93
C ILE A 688 36.29 -5.52 0.68
N ASP A 689 35.93 -5.08 -0.50
CA ASP A 689 34.56 -5.01 -1.01
C ASP A 689 34.22 -6.30 -1.78
N TRP A 690 35.13 -6.70 -2.64
CA TRP A 690 35.03 -7.91 -3.45
C TRP A 690 36.43 -8.50 -3.71
N TYR A 691 36.47 -9.77 -4.06
CA TYR A 691 37.66 -10.41 -4.61
C TYR A 691 37.31 -11.27 -5.82
N GLU A 692 38.32 -11.44 -6.69
CA GLU A 692 38.29 -12.36 -7.84
C GLU A 692 39.51 -13.26 -7.75
N SER A 693 39.29 -14.59 -7.76
CA SER A 693 40.33 -15.59 -7.94
C SER A 693 40.27 -16.12 -9.38
N PRO A 694 41.39 -16.53 -10.02
CA PRO A 694 41.29 -17.26 -11.29
C PRO A 694 40.52 -18.56 -11.07
N GLU A 695 39.83 -19.03 -12.10
CA GLU A 695 39.19 -20.34 -12.07
C GLU A 695 40.22 -21.39 -11.62
N ALA A 696 39.85 -22.20 -10.64
CA ALA A 696 40.60 -23.42 -10.39
C ALA A 696 40.52 -24.27 -11.66
N PRO A 697 41.61 -24.82 -12.18
CA PRO A 697 41.66 -25.57 -13.40
C PRO A 697 40.72 -26.80 -13.38
#